data_3ec7c291449d4b8bf7ddc3c279f7862d
#
_entry.id   3ec7c291449d4b8bf7ddc3c279f7862d
#
_cell.length_a   1.000
_cell.length_b   1.000
_cell.length_c   1.000
_cell.angle_alpha   90.00
_cell.angle_beta   90.00
_cell.angle_gamma   90.00
#
_symmetry.space_group_name_H-M   'P 1'
#
loop_
_entity.id
_entity.type
_entity.pdbx_description
1 polymer ?
#
loop_
_entity_poly.entity_id
_entity_poly.type
_entity_poly.pdbx_seq_one_letter_code
_entity_poly.pdbx_strand_id
1 'polypeptide(L)'
;MDIIAAIAEELQIKKGQAEAAVKLIDEGNTIPFIARYRKEATGSLNDEVLRNLFDRLTYLRNLEDKKQTVLASIEEQGKLTDELKKAILEAQTQVAVDDLYRPYRPKRRTRATIAKEKGLEPLARTILAQESSVDIMAEAAKYVDAEKDVADEAAALAGAKDIIAENVSDNAGYRTKIRELTMQKGRLISTAKDPKAESVYEMYYEFDEALSKVAGHRTLAINRGEKEKILTVKIEAPTEDIIKYLKKQVITNDGAPTAAVLTEVVEDAYDRLIAPAIEREIRNNLTEEAEDGAIKVFGKNLEQLLMQPPIAGQVVLGWDPAFRTGCKISVVDPTGKVLDTTVIYPTAPQNKVEEAKAVIKKLIDKHHVTLISLGNGTASRESEQVIVELLKEIPVKVQYIIVNEAGASVYSASKLATEEFPNFDVGQRSATSMARRLQDPLAELVKIDPKSIGVGQYQHDMNQKKLSEALGGVVEDCVNKVGVDLNTASVSLLEYISGISKTIAKNIVDYREENGKFTSRSQLLKVAKLGPKAFEQCAGFMRISDGKNPLDATGVHPESYDATKAVLEKLGYTMEDVKNRNVVGISKKVSDYKALADEAGVGEITLRDIVKELEKPARDPREDMPKPILRSDVLEMKDLTPGMVLKGTVRNVIDFGCFVDIGVHQDGLVHISEICDRYIKHPLEAVSVGDIVDVQVMSVDLKKQRIQLTMKIGQGTDKAGKSEHSGSGKDSVANKADRSNRNNGGRNSRNDRNSTDSKNNNNRNKKPHYIKGKKNNFFDNII
;
A
#
# COMPACT_ATOMS: atom_id res chain seq x y z
N MET A 1 -11.17 -8.66 -28.43
CA MET A 1 -10.17 -9.43 -27.64
C MET A 1 -10.89 -10.54 -26.88
N ASP A 2 -10.32 -11.75 -26.77
CA ASP A 2 -10.83 -12.80 -25.83
C ASP A 2 -10.31 -12.45 -24.41
N ILE A 3 -11.12 -11.69 -23.66
CA ILE A 3 -10.77 -11.22 -22.31
C ILE A 3 -10.46 -12.38 -21.38
N ILE A 4 -11.21 -13.48 -21.48
CA ILE A 4 -11.03 -14.64 -20.60
C ILE A 4 -9.70 -15.32 -20.90
N ALA A 5 -9.34 -15.50 -22.17
CA ALA A 5 -8.05 -16.06 -22.55
C ALA A 5 -6.88 -15.19 -22.07
N ALA A 6 -6.99 -13.86 -22.21
CA ALA A 6 -5.96 -12.92 -21.74
C ALA A 6 -5.77 -12.98 -20.22
N ILE A 7 -6.85 -13.01 -19.44
CA ILE A 7 -6.79 -13.15 -17.98
C ILE A 7 -6.17 -14.49 -17.57
N ALA A 8 -6.57 -15.57 -18.24
CA ALA A 8 -6.06 -16.90 -17.91
C ALA A 8 -4.55 -17.02 -18.14
N GLU A 9 -4.05 -16.43 -19.23
CA GLU A 9 -2.61 -16.39 -19.56
C GLU A 9 -1.84 -15.52 -18.54
N GLU A 10 -2.31 -14.30 -18.27
CA GLU A 10 -1.66 -13.36 -17.36
C GLU A 10 -1.57 -13.88 -15.92
N LEU A 11 -2.65 -14.50 -15.42
CA LEU A 11 -2.71 -15.03 -14.05
C LEU A 11 -2.22 -16.48 -13.95
N GLN A 12 -1.79 -17.09 -15.06
CA GLN A 12 -1.32 -18.48 -15.12
C GLN A 12 -2.34 -19.50 -14.57
N ILE A 13 -3.62 -19.28 -14.86
CA ILE A 13 -4.73 -20.17 -14.50
C ILE A 13 -5.34 -20.82 -15.75
N LYS A 14 -6.10 -21.89 -15.55
CA LYS A 14 -6.79 -22.54 -16.67
C LYS A 14 -7.93 -21.66 -17.19
N LYS A 15 -8.14 -21.63 -18.51
CA LYS A 15 -9.23 -20.86 -19.14
C LYS A 15 -10.60 -21.16 -18.50
N GLY A 16 -10.91 -22.43 -18.23
CA GLY A 16 -12.16 -22.81 -17.58
C GLY A 16 -12.31 -22.28 -16.14
N GLN A 17 -11.21 -22.09 -15.40
CA GLN A 17 -11.24 -21.45 -14.08
C GLN A 17 -11.56 -19.96 -14.20
N ALA A 18 -10.94 -19.26 -15.16
CA ALA A 18 -11.23 -17.86 -15.44
C ALA A 18 -12.70 -17.66 -15.88
N GLU A 19 -13.20 -18.54 -16.76
CA GLU A 19 -14.59 -18.54 -17.24
C GLU A 19 -15.59 -18.68 -16.08
N ALA A 20 -15.37 -19.68 -15.22
CA ALA A 20 -16.23 -19.93 -14.07
C ALA A 20 -16.19 -18.76 -13.06
N ALA A 21 -15.02 -18.21 -12.80
CA ALA A 21 -14.87 -17.07 -11.90
C ALA A 21 -15.58 -15.81 -12.45
N VAL A 22 -15.38 -15.48 -13.74
CA VAL A 22 -16.04 -14.34 -14.40
C VAL A 22 -17.55 -14.51 -14.37
N LYS A 23 -18.06 -15.71 -14.67
CA LYS A 23 -19.50 -16.00 -14.61
C LYS A 23 -20.06 -15.75 -13.21
N LEU A 24 -19.42 -16.26 -12.17
CA LEU A 24 -19.84 -16.05 -10.78
C LEU A 24 -19.81 -14.57 -10.38
N ILE A 25 -18.80 -13.82 -10.80
CA ILE A 25 -18.70 -12.36 -10.60
C ILE A 25 -19.86 -11.64 -11.29
N ASP A 26 -20.16 -11.98 -12.54
CA ASP A 26 -21.23 -11.37 -13.33
C ASP A 26 -22.62 -11.70 -12.76
N GLU A 27 -22.78 -12.83 -12.11
CA GLU A 27 -23.95 -13.19 -11.32
C GLU A 27 -24.06 -12.37 -10.02
N GLY A 28 -23.05 -11.55 -9.70
CA GLY A 28 -23.00 -10.66 -8.54
C GLY A 28 -22.65 -11.38 -7.24
N ASN A 29 -21.87 -12.47 -7.32
CA ASN A 29 -21.28 -13.08 -6.14
C ASN A 29 -20.03 -12.29 -5.69
N THR A 30 -19.84 -12.19 -4.38
CA THR A 30 -18.69 -11.51 -3.79
C THR A 30 -17.43 -12.39 -3.84
N ILE A 31 -16.25 -11.77 -3.82
CA ILE A 31 -14.97 -12.50 -3.87
C ILE A 31 -14.82 -13.48 -2.69
N PRO A 32 -15.08 -13.08 -1.41
CA PRO A 32 -14.97 -14.03 -0.30
C PRO A 32 -15.92 -15.22 -0.40
N PHE A 33 -17.14 -15.01 -0.91
CA PHE A 33 -18.08 -16.10 -1.11
C PHE A 33 -17.61 -17.08 -2.19
N ILE A 34 -17.13 -16.58 -3.33
CA ILE A 34 -16.57 -17.40 -4.40
C ILE A 34 -15.39 -18.23 -3.88
N ALA A 35 -14.43 -17.58 -3.22
CA ALA A 35 -13.23 -18.21 -2.68
C ALA A 35 -13.54 -19.29 -1.65
N ARG A 36 -14.58 -19.12 -0.84
CA ARG A 36 -14.91 -20.05 0.23
C ARG A 36 -15.89 -21.15 -0.20
N TYR A 37 -16.96 -20.81 -0.92
CA TYR A 37 -18.10 -21.67 -1.15
C TYR A 37 -18.30 -22.08 -2.62
N ARG A 38 -17.49 -21.61 -3.55
CA ARG A 38 -17.56 -21.97 -4.99
C ARG A 38 -16.24 -22.55 -5.52
N LYS A 39 -15.48 -23.20 -4.63
CA LYS A 39 -14.17 -23.81 -4.95
C LYS A 39 -14.24 -24.87 -6.04
N GLU A 40 -15.30 -25.69 -6.03
CA GLU A 40 -15.50 -26.72 -7.07
C GLU A 40 -15.60 -26.09 -8.46
N ALA A 41 -16.35 -25.00 -8.60
CA ALA A 41 -16.53 -24.30 -9.87
C ALA A 41 -15.25 -23.63 -10.36
N THR A 42 -14.50 -23.00 -9.43
CA THR A 42 -13.30 -22.22 -9.77
C THR A 42 -12.00 -23.03 -9.70
N GLY A 43 -12.07 -24.31 -9.30
CA GLY A 43 -10.87 -25.13 -9.09
C GLY A 43 -9.97 -24.56 -7.98
N SER A 44 -10.57 -24.09 -6.89
CA SER A 44 -9.91 -23.58 -5.68
C SER A 44 -9.07 -22.31 -5.88
N LEU A 45 -9.50 -21.38 -6.71
CA LEU A 45 -8.88 -20.06 -6.76
C LEU A 45 -9.05 -19.37 -5.39
N ASN A 46 -7.95 -18.80 -4.88
CA ASN A 46 -7.94 -18.08 -3.62
C ASN A 46 -8.39 -16.62 -3.78
N ASP A 47 -8.58 -15.91 -2.66
CA ASP A 47 -9.03 -14.52 -2.62
C ASP A 47 -8.13 -13.59 -3.42
N GLU A 48 -6.80 -13.73 -3.31
CA GLU A 48 -5.82 -12.89 -3.99
C GLU A 48 -5.92 -13.05 -5.52
N VAL A 49 -6.00 -14.28 -6.01
CA VAL A 49 -6.14 -14.55 -7.46
C VAL A 49 -7.48 -14.04 -7.97
N LEU A 50 -8.57 -14.21 -7.22
CA LEU A 50 -9.90 -13.72 -7.60
C LEU A 50 -9.97 -12.18 -7.62
N ARG A 51 -9.31 -11.48 -6.69
CA ARG A 51 -9.22 -10.02 -6.71
C ARG A 51 -8.41 -9.53 -7.91
N ASN A 52 -7.25 -10.11 -8.15
CA ASN A 52 -6.43 -9.80 -9.33
C ASN A 52 -7.22 -10.04 -10.64
N LEU A 53 -8.01 -11.13 -10.70
CA LEU A 53 -8.89 -11.43 -11.81
C LEU A 53 -9.97 -10.36 -11.99
N PHE A 54 -10.62 -9.95 -10.91
CA PHE A 54 -11.66 -8.92 -10.92
C PHE A 54 -11.12 -7.57 -11.41
N ASP A 55 -9.97 -7.15 -10.89
CA ASP A 55 -9.33 -5.89 -11.27
C ASP A 55 -8.93 -5.92 -12.75
N ARG A 56 -8.36 -7.04 -13.20
CA ARG A 56 -7.96 -7.21 -14.59
C ARG A 56 -9.15 -7.29 -15.53
N LEU A 57 -10.20 -7.98 -15.16
CA LEU A 57 -11.47 -8.04 -15.89
C LEU A 57 -12.05 -6.64 -16.08
N THR A 58 -12.08 -5.85 -15.02
CA THR A 58 -12.56 -4.46 -15.05
C THR A 58 -11.71 -3.60 -15.99
N TYR A 59 -10.38 -3.72 -15.91
CA TYR A 59 -9.47 -3.01 -16.82
C TYR A 59 -9.70 -3.37 -18.29
N LEU A 60 -9.78 -4.67 -18.61
CA LEU A 60 -9.95 -5.13 -19.99
C LEU A 60 -11.32 -4.77 -20.57
N ARG A 61 -12.37 -4.81 -19.76
CA ARG A 61 -13.71 -4.32 -20.18
C ARG A 61 -13.67 -2.83 -20.49
N ASN A 62 -13.07 -2.02 -19.62
CA ASN A 62 -12.89 -0.59 -19.85
C ASN A 62 -12.04 -0.30 -21.10
N LEU A 63 -11.05 -1.15 -21.39
CA LEU A 63 -10.23 -1.05 -22.60
C LEU A 63 -11.07 -1.32 -23.87
N GLU A 64 -11.90 -2.37 -23.87
CA GLU A 64 -12.78 -2.67 -25.00
C GLU A 64 -13.84 -1.59 -25.22
N ASP A 65 -14.46 -1.08 -24.15
CA ASP A 65 -15.41 0.04 -24.23
C ASP A 65 -14.76 1.30 -24.79
N LYS A 66 -13.51 1.58 -24.37
CA LYS A 66 -12.72 2.69 -24.92
C LYS A 66 -12.43 2.50 -26.40
N LYS A 67 -12.05 1.30 -26.84
CA LYS A 67 -11.86 0.99 -28.26
C LYS A 67 -13.11 1.27 -29.08
N GLN A 68 -14.28 0.82 -28.62
CA GLN A 68 -15.55 1.06 -29.31
C GLN A 68 -15.88 2.55 -29.39
N THR A 69 -15.67 3.29 -28.30
CA THR A 69 -15.87 4.74 -28.25
C THR A 69 -14.97 5.46 -29.25
N VAL A 70 -13.69 5.06 -29.32
CA VAL A 70 -12.71 5.64 -30.25
C VAL A 70 -13.06 5.31 -31.70
N LEU A 71 -13.42 4.07 -32.01
CA LEU A 71 -13.84 3.67 -33.35
C LEU A 71 -15.04 4.47 -33.83
N ALA A 72 -16.08 4.59 -33.00
CA ALA A 72 -17.29 5.37 -33.32
C ALA A 72 -16.93 6.85 -33.61
N SER A 73 -16.08 7.45 -32.75
CA SER A 73 -15.65 8.85 -32.95
C SER A 73 -14.84 9.09 -34.22
N ILE A 74 -14.01 8.14 -34.67
CA ILE A 74 -13.25 8.24 -35.93
C ILE A 74 -14.18 7.99 -37.11
N GLU A 75 -15.12 7.08 -37.02
CA GLU A 75 -16.11 6.77 -38.06
C GLU A 75 -17.04 7.95 -38.33
N GLU A 76 -17.54 8.63 -37.29
CA GLU A 76 -18.30 9.89 -37.40
C GLU A 76 -17.53 11.00 -38.18
N GLN A 77 -16.20 11.01 -38.10
CA GLN A 77 -15.35 11.93 -38.84
C GLN A 77 -15.11 11.46 -40.27
N GLY A 78 -15.59 10.30 -40.68
CA GLY A 78 -15.35 9.72 -42.02
C GLY A 78 -13.87 9.37 -42.30
N LYS A 79 -13.08 9.12 -41.25
CA LYS A 79 -11.63 8.88 -41.31
C LYS A 79 -11.19 7.48 -40.91
N LEU A 80 -12.14 6.60 -40.63
CA LEU A 80 -11.83 5.22 -40.22
C LEU A 80 -11.45 4.37 -41.42
N THR A 81 -10.19 3.91 -41.45
CA THR A 81 -9.70 2.92 -42.44
C THR A 81 -9.67 1.53 -41.83
N ASP A 82 -9.64 0.48 -42.69
CA ASP A 82 -9.60 -0.89 -42.22
C ASP A 82 -8.32 -1.20 -41.44
N GLU A 83 -7.18 -0.61 -41.84
CA GLU A 83 -5.89 -0.77 -41.16
C GLU A 83 -5.95 -0.14 -39.76
N LEU A 84 -6.51 1.07 -39.66
CA LEU A 84 -6.64 1.78 -38.36
C LEU A 84 -7.61 1.04 -37.42
N LYS A 85 -8.74 0.57 -37.97
CA LYS A 85 -9.70 -0.26 -37.21
C LYS A 85 -9.03 -1.51 -36.65
N LYS A 86 -8.25 -2.21 -37.50
CA LYS A 86 -7.50 -3.39 -37.06
C LYS A 86 -6.49 -3.04 -35.97
N ALA A 87 -5.69 -1.99 -36.15
CA ALA A 87 -4.70 -1.55 -35.17
C ALA A 87 -5.34 -1.21 -33.81
N ILE A 88 -6.49 -0.50 -33.79
CA ILE A 88 -7.21 -0.18 -32.55
C ILE A 88 -7.75 -1.45 -31.88
N LEU A 89 -8.33 -2.38 -32.63
CA LEU A 89 -8.85 -3.64 -32.08
C LEU A 89 -7.74 -4.54 -31.50
N GLU A 90 -6.55 -4.53 -32.11
CA GLU A 90 -5.37 -5.30 -31.66
C GLU A 90 -4.61 -4.65 -30.50
N ALA A 91 -4.86 -3.36 -30.21
CA ALA A 91 -4.18 -2.66 -29.12
C ALA A 91 -4.43 -3.35 -27.76
N GLN A 92 -3.35 -3.56 -26.99
CA GLN A 92 -3.38 -4.28 -25.71
C GLN A 92 -3.46 -3.36 -24.48
N THR A 93 -3.26 -2.05 -24.71
CA THR A 93 -3.23 -1.06 -23.62
C THR A 93 -4.02 0.18 -23.97
N GLN A 94 -4.52 0.89 -22.96
CA GLN A 94 -5.20 2.17 -23.15
C GLN A 94 -4.29 3.23 -23.81
N VAL A 95 -2.99 3.19 -23.49
CA VAL A 95 -1.99 4.09 -24.07
C VAL A 95 -1.86 3.88 -25.58
N ALA A 96 -1.82 2.62 -26.04
CA ALA A 96 -1.77 2.32 -27.47
C ALA A 96 -3.03 2.80 -28.20
N VAL A 97 -4.21 2.64 -27.59
CA VAL A 97 -5.46 3.19 -28.15
C VAL A 97 -5.43 4.73 -28.20
N ASP A 98 -4.93 5.37 -27.13
CA ASP A 98 -4.81 6.84 -27.08
C ASP A 98 -3.84 7.38 -28.15
N ASP A 99 -2.71 6.71 -28.36
CA ASP A 99 -1.76 7.10 -29.41
C ASP A 99 -2.37 6.96 -30.82
N LEU A 100 -3.12 5.88 -31.11
CA LEU A 100 -3.82 5.69 -32.37
C LEU A 100 -4.96 6.71 -32.57
N TYR A 101 -5.64 7.09 -31.49
CA TYR A 101 -6.73 8.08 -31.53
C TYR A 101 -6.23 9.54 -31.62
N ARG A 102 -4.98 9.81 -31.23
CA ARG A 102 -4.41 11.14 -31.07
C ARG A 102 -4.58 12.07 -32.28
N PRO A 103 -4.36 11.63 -33.55
CA PRO A 103 -4.59 12.46 -34.73
C PRO A 103 -6.06 12.88 -34.95
N TYR A 104 -7.00 12.09 -34.41
CA TYR A 104 -8.45 12.23 -34.60
C TYR A 104 -9.16 12.87 -33.42
N ARG A 105 -8.47 12.97 -32.29
CA ARG A 105 -9.03 13.53 -31.06
C ARG A 105 -9.29 15.02 -31.23
N PRO A 106 -10.51 15.54 -30.89
CA PRO A 106 -10.76 16.97 -30.88
C PRO A 106 -9.70 17.73 -30.06
N LYS A 107 -8.95 18.60 -30.72
CA LYS A 107 -7.90 19.39 -30.07
C LYS A 107 -8.41 20.79 -29.77
N ARG A 108 -7.89 21.41 -28.71
CA ARG A 108 -7.99 22.87 -28.56
C ARG A 108 -7.21 23.53 -29.66
N ARG A 109 -7.53 24.79 -29.95
CA ARG A 109 -6.86 25.59 -31.01
C ARG A 109 -5.33 25.59 -30.82
N THR A 110 -4.62 24.77 -31.62
CA THR A 110 -3.16 24.63 -31.62
C THR A 110 -2.53 25.54 -32.66
N ARG A 111 -1.19 25.74 -32.64
CA ARG A 111 -0.46 26.45 -33.70
C ARG A 111 -0.73 25.80 -35.04
N ALA A 112 -0.71 24.48 -35.14
CA ALA A 112 -1.00 23.75 -36.37
C ALA A 112 -2.45 23.95 -36.84
N THR A 113 -3.43 23.97 -35.92
CA THR A 113 -4.84 24.25 -36.27
C THR A 113 -4.96 25.67 -36.86
N ILE A 114 -4.34 26.67 -36.22
CA ILE A 114 -4.31 28.03 -36.71
C ILE A 114 -3.66 28.11 -38.12
N ALA A 115 -2.55 27.42 -38.32
CA ALA A 115 -1.87 27.37 -39.61
C ALA A 115 -2.74 26.69 -40.69
N LYS A 116 -3.51 25.66 -40.36
CA LYS A 116 -4.49 25.04 -41.27
C LYS A 116 -5.64 25.98 -41.61
N GLU A 117 -6.17 26.73 -40.62
CA GLU A 117 -7.18 27.77 -40.85
C GLU A 117 -6.68 28.86 -41.79
N LYS A 118 -5.38 29.20 -41.74
CA LYS A 118 -4.70 30.14 -42.68
C LYS A 118 -4.46 29.53 -44.04
N GLY A 119 -4.75 28.25 -44.27
CA GLY A 119 -4.61 27.59 -45.58
C GLY A 119 -3.19 27.10 -45.91
N LEU A 120 -2.33 26.88 -44.87
CA LEU A 120 -0.93 26.51 -45.05
C LEU A 120 -0.68 25.00 -45.19
N GLU A 121 -1.74 24.19 -45.15
CA GLU A 121 -1.62 22.72 -45.27
C GLU A 121 -1.04 22.24 -46.58
N PRO A 122 -1.36 22.83 -47.78
CA PRO A 122 -0.72 22.43 -49.02
C PRO A 122 0.79 22.70 -49.02
N LEU A 123 1.26 23.83 -48.44
CA LEU A 123 2.70 24.11 -48.29
C LEU A 123 3.39 23.05 -47.44
N ALA A 124 2.75 22.64 -46.33
CA ALA A 124 3.27 21.55 -45.48
C ALA A 124 3.38 20.23 -46.26
N ARG A 125 2.43 19.93 -47.16
CA ARG A 125 2.46 18.73 -48.02
C ARG A 125 3.59 18.82 -49.03
N THR A 126 3.83 19.98 -49.66
CA THR A 126 4.95 20.22 -50.62
C THR A 126 6.30 19.99 -49.92
N ILE A 127 6.47 20.49 -48.69
CA ILE A 127 7.69 20.27 -47.91
C ILE A 127 7.88 18.77 -47.61
N LEU A 128 6.83 18.05 -47.24
CA LEU A 128 6.87 16.61 -46.96
C LEU A 128 7.08 15.75 -48.22
N ALA A 129 6.74 16.22 -49.42
CA ALA A 129 6.98 15.53 -50.69
C ALA A 129 8.46 15.41 -51.04
N GLN A 130 9.33 16.29 -50.50
CA GLN A 130 10.79 16.26 -50.62
C GLN A 130 11.29 16.21 -52.07
N GLU A 131 10.62 16.93 -52.96
CA GLU A 131 11.02 17.01 -54.36
C GLU A 131 12.32 17.83 -54.53
N SER A 132 13.25 17.34 -55.32
CA SER A 132 14.59 17.93 -55.49
C SER A 132 14.57 19.29 -56.19
N SER A 133 13.47 19.64 -56.86
CA SER A 133 13.33 20.88 -57.67
C SER A 133 12.61 22.03 -56.94
N VAL A 134 12.22 21.85 -55.67
CA VAL A 134 11.41 22.83 -54.92
C VAL A 134 12.28 23.96 -54.39
N ASP A 135 11.96 25.20 -54.75
CA ASP A 135 12.41 26.39 -54.05
C ASP A 135 11.42 26.72 -52.95
N ILE A 136 11.82 26.45 -51.68
CA ILE A 136 10.96 26.56 -50.52
C ILE A 136 10.44 27.99 -50.33
N MET A 137 11.26 29.00 -50.54
CA MET A 137 10.86 30.38 -50.34
C MET A 137 9.90 30.86 -51.44
N ALA A 138 10.19 30.50 -52.69
CA ALA A 138 9.29 30.78 -53.80
C ALA A 138 7.93 30.06 -53.64
N GLU A 139 7.94 28.84 -53.04
CA GLU A 139 6.70 28.11 -52.74
C GLU A 139 5.95 28.77 -51.57
N ALA A 140 6.63 29.17 -50.50
CA ALA A 140 6.05 29.88 -49.37
C ALA A 140 5.43 31.23 -49.75
N ALA A 141 6.03 31.96 -50.68
CA ALA A 141 5.54 33.24 -51.20
C ALA A 141 4.10 33.14 -51.77
N LYS A 142 3.71 31.99 -52.31
CA LYS A 142 2.35 31.75 -52.84
C LYS A 142 1.25 31.77 -51.76
N TYR A 143 1.61 31.63 -50.51
CA TYR A 143 0.71 31.58 -49.38
C TYR A 143 0.73 32.83 -48.50
N VAL A 144 1.46 33.87 -48.91
CA VAL A 144 1.43 35.19 -48.26
C VAL A 144 0.05 35.80 -48.48
N ASP A 145 -0.67 36.09 -47.44
CA ASP A 145 -2.06 36.59 -47.48
C ASP A 145 -2.33 37.41 -46.21
N ALA A 146 -2.41 38.74 -46.39
CA ALA A 146 -2.66 39.67 -45.29
C ALA A 146 -4.05 39.50 -44.67
N GLU A 147 -5.06 39.04 -45.45
CA GLU A 147 -6.43 38.77 -44.91
C GLU A 147 -6.46 37.55 -44.00
N LYS A 148 -5.53 36.61 -44.21
CA LYS A 148 -5.37 35.44 -43.39
C LYS A 148 -4.26 35.60 -42.35
N ASP A 149 -3.78 36.81 -42.14
CA ASP A 149 -2.72 37.10 -41.17
C ASP A 149 -1.42 36.28 -41.44
N VAL A 150 -1.03 36.14 -42.71
CA VAL A 150 0.25 35.58 -43.19
C VAL A 150 1.05 36.71 -43.79
N ALA A 151 1.90 37.34 -42.99
CA ALA A 151 2.55 38.59 -43.34
C ALA A 151 3.65 38.46 -44.41
N ASP A 152 4.39 37.36 -44.43
CA ASP A 152 5.53 37.09 -45.27
C ASP A 152 5.77 35.59 -45.48
N GLU A 153 6.75 35.24 -46.30
CA GLU A 153 7.16 33.86 -46.61
C GLU A 153 7.64 33.11 -45.34
N ALA A 154 8.29 33.84 -44.43
CA ALA A 154 8.78 33.26 -43.17
C ALA A 154 7.60 32.84 -42.26
N ALA A 155 6.55 33.66 -42.21
CA ALA A 155 5.31 33.34 -41.48
C ALA A 155 4.57 32.14 -42.09
N ALA A 156 4.52 32.08 -43.45
CA ALA A 156 3.93 30.91 -44.14
C ALA A 156 4.73 29.65 -43.88
N LEU A 157 6.05 29.70 -43.94
CA LEU A 157 6.93 28.57 -43.65
C LEU A 157 6.84 28.13 -42.18
N ALA A 158 6.79 29.07 -41.24
CA ALA A 158 6.62 28.76 -39.82
C ALA A 158 5.29 28.03 -39.56
N GLY A 159 4.18 28.45 -40.14
CA GLY A 159 2.91 27.76 -40.06
C GLY A 159 2.93 26.34 -40.66
N ALA A 160 3.58 26.17 -41.80
CA ALA A 160 3.76 24.85 -42.40
C ALA A 160 4.62 23.93 -41.54
N LYS A 161 5.70 24.46 -40.93
CA LYS A 161 6.52 23.72 -39.93
C LYS A 161 5.68 23.26 -38.72
N ASP A 162 4.81 24.13 -38.16
CA ASP A 162 3.93 23.77 -37.06
C ASP A 162 2.96 22.63 -37.41
N ILE A 163 2.42 22.61 -38.65
CA ILE A 163 1.57 21.54 -39.15
C ILE A 163 2.36 20.21 -39.21
N ILE A 164 3.58 20.24 -39.77
CA ILE A 164 4.40 19.05 -39.90
C ILE A 164 4.84 18.53 -38.51
N ALA A 165 5.26 19.42 -37.61
CA ALA A 165 5.66 19.08 -36.28
C ALA A 165 4.52 18.38 -35.48
N GLU A 166 3.28 18.88 -35.63
CA GLU A 166 2.11 18.21 -35.01
C GLU A 166 1.87 16.83 -35.62
N ASN A 167 1.98 16.67 -36.95
CA ASN A 167 1.82 15.39 -37.64
C ASN A 167 2.88 14.36 -37.15
N VAL A 168 4.15 14.78 -37.03
CA VAL A 168 5.23 13.94 -36.46
C VAL A 168 4.92 13.55 -35.02
N SER A 169 4.49 14.50 -34.18
CA SER A 169 4.15 14.27 -32.81
C SER A 169 2.95 13.34 -32.62
N ASP A 170 1.99 13.32 -33.53
CA ASP A 170 0.78 12.51 -33.47
C ASP A 170 0.97 11.09 -34.02
N ASN A 171 2.11 10.78 -34.61
CA ASN A 171 2.38 9.47 -35.16
C ASN A 171 2.56 8.42 -34.03
N ALA A 172 1.63 7.50 -33.95
CA ALA A 172 1.62 6.45 -32.90
C ALA A 172 2.88 5.57 -32.92
N GLY A 173 3.39 5.22 -34.14
CA GLY A 173 4.60 4.40 -34.27
C GLY A 173 5.85 5.13 -33.75
N TYR A 174 5.98 6.42 -34.00
CA TYR A 174 7.10 7.22 -33.50
C TYR A 174 7.04 7.31 -31.98
N ARG A 175 5.86 7.57 -31.40
CA ARG A 175 5.66 7.65 -29.95
C ARG A 175 6.00 6.34 -29.26
N THR A 176 5.50 5.22 -29.79
CA THR A 176 5.81 3.89 -29.25
C THR A 176 7.33 3.65 -29.25
N LYS A 177 8.02 3.94 -30.35
CA LYS A 177 9.46 3.73 -30.45
C LYS A 177 10.26 4.64 -29.52
N ILE A 178 9.87 5.91 -29.42
CA ILE A 178 10.52 6.87 -28.50
C ILE A 178 10.33 6.44 -27.03
N ARG A 179 9.14 6.01 -26.68
CA ARG A 179 8.84 5.45 -25.34
C ARG A 179 9.73 4.26 -25.02
N GLU A 180 9.83 3.30 -25.93
CA GLU A 180 10.72 2.14 -25.79
C GLU A 180 12.18 2.53 -25.60
N LEU A 181 12.70 3.42 -26.46
CA LEU A 181 14.08 3.91 -26.36
C LEU A 181 14.33 4.61 -25.02
N THR A 182 13.39 5.43 -24.58
CA THR A 182 13.49 6.15 -23.31
C THR A 182 13.45 5.19 -22.13
N MET A 183 12.56 4.19 -22.11
CA MET A 183 12.52 3.18 -21.06
C MET A 183 13.78 2.32 -20.99
N GLN A 184 14.37 1.98 -22.17
CA GLN A 184 15.56 1.14 -22.23
C GLN A 184 16.85 1.86 -21.84
N LYS A 185 17.01 3.11 -22.25
CA LYS A 185 18.28 3.87 -22.14
C LYS A 185 18.18 5.10 -21.26
N GLY A 186 16.98 5.56 -20.96
CA GLY A 186 16.75 6.78 -20.18
C GLY A 186 17.12 6.59 -18.70
N ARG A 187 17.31 7.71 -18.03
CA ARG A 187 17.73 7.79 -16.63
C ARG A 187 16.82 8.73 -15.86
N LEU A 188 16.51 8.37 -14.62
CA LEU A 188 15.85 9.25 -13.66
C LEU A 188 16.93 10.05 -12.92
N ILE A 189 16.86 11.37 -13.04
CA ILE A 189 17.79 12.28 -12.41
C ILE A 189 17.04 13.12 -11.39
N SER A 190 17.60 13.23 -10.20
CA SER A 190 17.13 14.13 -9.16
C SER A 190 18.27 14.98 -8.64
N THR A 191 18.01 16.28 -8.47
CA THR A 191 18.96 17.26 -7.96
C THR A 191 18.33 18.12 -6.88
N ALA A 192 19.12 18.52 -5.87
CA ALA A 192 18.65 19.46 -4.86
C ALA A 192 18.40 20.85 -5.47
N LYS A 193 17.32 21.53 -5.04
CA LYS A 193 17.13 22.95 -5.33
C LYS A 193 18.08 23.83 -4.56
N ASP A 194 18.38 23.46 -3.31
CA ASP A 194 19.40 24.05 -2.48
C ASP A 194 20.32 22.96 -1.93
N PRO A 195 21.51 22.74 -2.50
CA PRO A 195 22.43 21.71 -2.08
C PRO A 195 22.96 21.84 -0.63
N LYS A 196 22.74 22.99 0.00
CA LYS A 196 23.19 23.26 1.39
C LYS A 196 22.10 23.04 2.43
N ALA A 197 20.85 22.84 2.00
CA ALA A 197 19.76 22.60 2.91
C ALA A 197 19.85 21.16 3.47
N GLU A 198 19.83 21.01 4.78
CA GLU A 198 19.68 19.69 5.42
C GLU A 198 18.26 19.18 5.24
N SER A 199 18.10 17.97 4.73
CA SER A 199 16.80 17.31 4.62
C SER A 199 16.90 15.80 4.65
N VAL A 200 15.76 15.13 4.82
CA VAL A 200 15.66 13.66 4.72
C VAL A 200 15.91 13.14 3.30
N TYR A 201 16.02 14.01 2.30
CA TYR A 201 16.23 13.67 0.89
C TYR A 201 17.68 13.84 0.43
N GLU A 202 18.65 14.02 1.31
CA GLU A 202 20.07 14.23 0.96
C GLU A 202 20.62 13.14 0.02
N MET A 203 20.18 11.90 0.20
CA MET A 203 20.60 10.78 -0.67
C MET A 203 20.11 10.91 -2.13
N TYR A 204 19.18 11.83 -2.41
CA TYR A 204 18.62 12.11 -3.74
C TYR A 204 19.06 13.47 -4.30
N TYR A 205 20.00 14.17 -3.64
CA TYR A 205 20.49 15.48 -4.10
C TYR A 205 21.34 15.39 -5.36
N GLU A 206 21.99 14.26 -5.57
CA GLU A 206 22.78 13.92 -6.77
C GLU A 206 22.42 12.48 -7.18
N PHE A 207 21.16 12.25 -7.51
CA PHE A 207 20.67 10.92 -7.86
C PHE A 207 20.59 10.75 -9.37
N ASP A 208 21.12 9.64 -9.85
CA ASP A 208 21.14 9.26 -11.25
C ASP A 208 21.05 7.73 -11.37
N GLU A 209 19.93 7.22 -11.90
CA GLU A 209 19.69 5.79 -12.06
C GLU A 209 18.96 5.48 -13.36
N ALA A 210 19.30 4.35 -14.01
CA ALA A 210 18.59 3.89 -15.21
C ALA A 210 17.13 3.59 -14.90
N LEU A 211 16.18 4.04 -15.72
CA LEU A 211 14.73 3.87 -15.53
C LEU A 211 14.35 2.41 -15.24
N SER A 212 14.98 1.46 -15.94
CA SER A 212 14.72 0.02 -15.77
C SER A 212 15.18 -0.57 -14.43
N LYS A 213 15.88 0.21 -13.59
CA LYS A 213 16.42 -0.23 -12.30
C LYS A 213 15.88 0.54 -11.11
N VAL A 214 15.13 1.62 -11.34
CA VAL A 214 14.60 2.46 -10.26
C VAL A 214 13.60 1.65 -9.43
N ALA A 215 13.92 1.49 -8.14
CA ALA A 215 13.03 0.81 -7.22
C ALA A 215 11.83 1.69 -6.82
N GLY A 216 10.65 1.07 -6.59
CA GLY A 216 9.41 1.77 -6.30
C GLY A 216 9.50 2.72 -5.09
N HIS A 217 10.14 2.31 -4.00
CA HIS A 217 10.32 3.17 -2.81
C HIS A 217 11.15 4.43 -3.10
N ARG A 218 12.13 4.37 -4.04
CA ARG A 218 12.90 5.54 -4.47
C ARG A 218 12.05 6.48 -5.29
N THR A 219 11.21 5.94 -6.20
CA THR A 219 10.24 6.73 -6.97
C THR A 219 9.32 7.52 -6.03
N LEU A 220 8.75 6.88 -5.01
CA LEU A 220 7.85 7.53 -4.05
C LEU A 220 8.58 8.60 -3.22
N ALA A 221 9.81 8.30 -2.75
CA ALA A 221 10.64 9.26 -2.02
C ALA A 221 10.97 10.50 -2.85
N ILE A 222 11.42 10.30 -4.09
CA ILE A 222 11.77 11.37 -5.03
C ILE A 222 10.53 12.22 -5.37
N ASN A 223 9.38 11.59 -5.63
CA ASN A 223 8.12 12.29 -5.90
C ASN A 223 7.69 13.18 -4.71
N ARG A 224 7.86 12.68 -3.47
CA ARG A 224 7.56 13.46 -2.27
C ARG A 224 8.54 14.63 -2.12
N GLY A 225 9.84 14.42 -2.32
CA GLY A 225 10.85 15.49 -2.28
C GLY A 225 10.62 16.58 -3.34
N GLU A 226 10.14 16.21 -4.53
CA GLU A 226 9.73 17.15 -5.58
C GLU A 226 8.47 17.93 -5.17
N LYS A 227 7.45 17.26 -4.64
CA LYS A 227 6.22 17.87 -4.14
C LYS A 227 6.49 18.87 -2.99
N GLU A 228 7.44 18.56 -2.12
CA GLU A 228 7.91 19.43 -1.05
C GLU A 228 8.85 20.53 -1.54
N LYS A 229 9.17 20.56 -2.84
CA LYS A 229 10.03 21.54 -3.51
C LYS A 229 11.50 21.53 -3.06
N ILE A 230 11.95 20.42 -2.52
CA ILE A 230 13.34 20.18 -2.13
C ILE A 230 14.14 19.67 -3.34
N LEU A 231 13.54 18.78 -4.13
CA LEU A 231 14.15 18.19 -5.31
C LEU A 231 13.63 18.81 -6.61
N THR A 232 14.45 18.73 -7.64
CA THR A 232 14.08 18.90 -9.07
C THR A 232 14.32 17.57 -9.74
N VAL A 233 13.31 17.04 -10.44
CA VAL A 233 13.34 15.70 -11.02
C VAL A 233 13.07 15.75 -12.50
N LYS A 234 13.86 15.03 -13.29
CA LYS A 234 13.70 14.92 -14.75
C LYS A 234 14.05 13.51 -15.23
N ILE A 235 13.53 13.16 -16.40
CA ILE A 235 14.01 12.02 -17.15
C ILE A 235 14.98 12.51 -18.21
N GLU A 236 16.19 12.00 -18.18
CA GLU A 236 17.18 12.18 -19.24
C GLU A 236 17.00 11.09 -20.28
N ALA A 237 16.39 11.46 -21.40
CA ALA A 237 16.14 10.56 -22.53
C ALA A 237 17.38 10.47 -23.44
N PRO A 238 17.56 9.38 -24.21
CA PRO A 238 18.63 9.25 -25.22
C PRO A 238 18.32 10.13 -26.47
N THR A 239 18.34 11.45 -26.32
CA THR A 239 17.89 12.43 -27.30
C THR A 239 18.54 12.28 -28.66
N GLU A 240 19.87 12.03 -28.71
CA GLU A 240 20.59 11.84 -29.97
C GLU A 240 20.07 10.62 -30.74
N ASP A 241 19.85 9.49 -30.10
CA ASP A 241 19.30 8.29 -30.73
C ASP A 241 17.87 8.52 -31.23
N ILE A 242 17.06 9.24 -30.45
CA ILE A 242 15.68 9.57 -30.80
C ILE A 242 15.61 10.49 -32.00
N ILE A 243 16.37 11.58 -32.00
CA ILE A 243 16.42 12.51 -33.11
C ILE A 243 16.94 11.82 -34.38
N LYS A 244 17.98 11.01 -34.26
CA LYS A 244 18.50 10.21 -35.39
C LYS A 244 17.44 9.27 -35.95
N TYR A 245 16.66 8.61 -35.06
CA TYR A 245 15.55 7.77 -35.50
C TYR A 245 14.48 8.57 -36.23
N LEU A 246 14.01 9.68 -35.64
CA LEU A 246 12.98 10.53 -36.27
C LEU A 246 13.42 11.09 -37.60
N LYS A 247 14.65 11.61 -37.69
CA LYS A 247 15.21 12.10 -38.96
C LYS A 247 15.18 11.02 -40.04
N LYS A 248 15.60 9.79 -39.71
CA LYS A 248 15.55 8.67 -40.64
C LYS A 248 14.13 8.28 -41.09
N GLN A 249 13.11 8.53 -40.26
CA GLN A 249 11.72 8.23 -40.62
C GLN A 249 11.06 9.36 -41.45
N VAL A 250 11.41 10.62 -41.18
CA VAL A 250 10.77 11.79 -41.76
C VAL A 250 11.50 12.26 -43.02
N ILE A 251 12.82 12.19 -43.01
CA ILE A 251 13.66 12.65 -44.16
C ILE A 251 13.97 11.43 -45.01
N THR A 252 13.32 11.35 -46.17
CA THR A 252 13.47 10.25 -47.13
C THR A 252 14.41 10.62 -48.29
N ASN A 253 14.69 11.92 -48.46
CA ASN A 253 15.60 12.45 -49.49
C ASN A 253 16.52 13.52 -48.86
N ASP A 254 17.69 13.08 -48.41
CA ASP A 254 18.68 13.96 -47.77
C ASP A 254 19.21 15.06 -48.71
N GLY A 255 19.10 14.88 -50.05
CA GLY A 255 19.51 15.84 -51.05
C GLY A 255 18.43 16.87 -51.43
N ALA A 256 17.23 16.76 -50.87
CA ALA A 256 16.16 17.73 -51.17
C ALA A 256 16.40 19.06 -50.43
N PRO A 257 16.06 20.21 -51.05
CA PRO A 257 16.14 21.52 -50.39
C PRO A 257 15.33 21.59 -49.08
N THR A 258 14.29 20.75 -48.93
CA THR A 258 13.42 20.66 -47.79
C THR A 258 14.04 19.88 -46.61
N ALA A 259 15.16 19.14 -46.79
CA ALA A 259 15.78 18.31 -45.75
C ALA A 259 16.24 19.13 -44.54
N ALA A 260 16.80 20.33 -44.77
CA ALA A 260 17.19 21.24 -43.68
C ALA A 260 15.96 21.69 -42.85
N VAL A 261 14.88 22.07 -43.53
CA VAL A 261 13.61 22.47 -42.88
C VAL A 261 13.01 21.31 -42.08
N LEU A 262 12.99 20.11 -42.64
CA LEU A 262 12.48 18.92 -41.95
C LEU A 262 13.36 18.53 -40.77
N THR A 263 14.67 18.79 -40.81
CA THR A 263 15.55 18.59 -39.65
C THR A 263 15.13 19.47 -38.48
N GLU A 264 14.93 20.77 -38.71
CA GLU A 264 14.45 21.71 -37.70
C GLU A 264 13.06 21.33 -37.17
N VAL A 265 12.16 20.89 -38.05
CA VAL A 265 10.81 20.45 -37.70
C VAL A 265 10.84 19.22 -36.81
N VAL A 266 11.70 18.24 -37.08
CA VAL A 266 11.85 17.02 -36.26
C VAL A 266 12.37 17.36 -34.88
N GLU A 267 13.36 18.26 -34.78
CA GLU A 267 13.90 18.72 -33.49
C GLU A 267 12.84 19.46 -32.66
N ASP A 268 12.11 20.42 -33.27
CA ASP A 268 11.02 21.14 -32.65
C ASP A 268 9.87 20.20 -32.22
N ALA A 269 9.49 19.25 -33.08
CA ALA A 269 8.44 18.27 -32.75
C ALA A 269 8.82 17.41 -31.54
N TYR A 270 10.08 17.00 -31.45
CA TYR A 270 10.58 16.25 -30.34
C TYR A 270 10.60 17.11 -29.04
N ASP A 271 11.32 18.22 -29.08
CA ASP A 271 11.58 19.03 -27.87
C ASP A 271 10.29 19.65 -27.31
N ARG A 272 9.43 20.17 -28.15
CA ARG A 272 8.24 20.91 -27.76
C ARG A 272 7.01 20.01 -27.52
N LEU A 273 6.82 18.97 -28.33
CA LEU A 273 5.57 18.20 -28.32
C LEU A 273 5.71 16.78 -27.81
N ILE A 274 6.80 16.08 -28.16
CA ILE A 274 6.95 14.66 -27.84
C ILE A 274 7.61 14.46 -26.47
N ALA A 275 8.81 15.02 -26.27
CA ALA A 275 9.60 14.77 -25.06
C ALA A 275 8.86 15.10 -23.76
N PRO A 276 8.19 16.27 -23.59
CA PRO A 276 7.48 16.58 -22.36
C PRO A 276 6.26 15.67 -22.12
N ALA A 277 5.67 15.14 -23.20
CA ALA A 277 4.54 14.24 -23.10
C ALA A 277 4.97 12.82 -22.68
N ILE A 278 6.04 12.30 -23.31
CA ILE A 278 6.60 10.98 -23.00
C ILE A 278 7.23 10.96 -21.60
N GLU A 279 7.96 12.02 -21.21
CA GLU A 279 8.51 12.15 -19.87
C GLU A 279 7.42 12.06 -18.81
N ARG A 280 6.34 12.84 -18.97
CA ARG A 280 5.19 12.82 -18.05
C ARG A 280 4.54 11.44 -17.99
N GLU A 281 4.37 10.80 -19.12
CA GLU A 281 3.81 9.46 -19.22
C GLU A 281 4.67 8.43 -18.47
N ILE A 282 5.98 8.42 -18.73
CA ILE A 282 6.91 7.50 -18.04
C ILE A 282 6.94 7.77 -16.53
N ARG A 283 6.97 9.07 -16.12
CA ARG A 283 6.89 9.44 -14.70
C ARG A 283 5.61 8.91 -14.02
N ASN A 284 4.46 9.03 -14.72
CA ASN A 284 3.19 8.51 -14.21
C ASN A 284 3.23 6.98 -14.09
N ASN A 285 3.72 6.29 -15.12
CA ASN A 285 3.81 4.82 -15.09
C ASN A 285 4.71 4.32 -13.95
N LEU A 286 5.90 4.94 -13.77
CA LEU A 286 6.80 4.62 -12.65
C LEU A 286 6.12 4.86 -11.29
N THR A 287 5.32 5.92 -11.18
CA THR A 287 4.57 6.23 -9.97
C THR A 287 3.47 5.20 -9.71
N GLU A 288 2.68 4.85 -10.72
CA GLU A 288 1.62 3.85 -10.62
C GLU A 288 2.18 2.46 -10.25
N GLU A 289 3.27 2.02 -10.88
CA GLU A 289 3.94 0.77 -10.55
C GLU A 289 4.49 0.77 -9.11
N ALA A 290 5.06 1.90 -8.67
CA ALA A 290 5.57 2.06 -7.31
C ALA A 290 4.44 2.05 -6.27
N GLU A 291 3.32 2.73 -6.56
CA GLU A 291 2.12 2.73 -5.72
C GLU A 291 1.52 1.33 -5.61
N ASP A 292 1.42 0.60 -6.72
CA ASP A 292 0.86 -0.77 -6.76
C ASP A 292 1.72 -1.74 -5.94
N GLY A 293 3.02 -1.66 -6.07
CA GLY A 293 3.96 -2.43 -5.26
C GLY A 293 3.81 -2.13 -3.77
N ALA A 294 3.76 -0.85 -3.40
CA ALA A 294 3.62 -0.42 -2.02
C ALA A 294 2.25 -0.80 -1.42
N ILE A 295 1.15 -0.64 -2.17
CA ILE A 295 -0.20 -1.01 -1.73
C ILE A 295 -0.29 -2.51 -1.43
N LYS A 296 0.37 -3.38 -2.22
CA LYS A 296 0.44 -4.82 -1.93
C LYS A 296 1.13 -5.10 -0.60
N VAL A 297 2.25 -4.42 -0.32
CA VAL A 297 2.95 -4.53 0.97
C VAL A 297 2.06 -4.04 2.11
N PHE A 298 1.38 -2.91 1.94
CA PHE A 298 0.47 -2.36 2.95
C PHE A 298 -0.70 -3.30 3.22
N GLY A 299 -1.24 -3.94 2.18
CA GLY A 299 -2.27 -4.96 2.32
C GLY A 299 -1.81 -6.12 3.19
N LYS A 300 -0.60 -6.65 2.94
CA LYS A 300 -0.02 -7.73 3.77
C LYS A 300 0.22 -7.30 5.21
N ASN A 301 0.77 -6.11 5.43
CA ASN A 301 0.98 -5.56 6.77
C ASN A 301 -0.36 -5.40 7.51
N LEU A 302 -1.40 -4.92 6.83
CA LEU A 302 -2.74 -4.77 7.41
C LEU A 302 -3.36 -6.13 7.74
N GLU A 303 -3.29 -7.10 6.82
CA GLU A 303 -3.78 -8.47 7.05
C GLU A 303 -3.18 -9.05 8.33
N GLN A 304 -1.86 -8.92 8.48
CA GLN A 304 -1.15 -9.45 9.64
C GLN A 304 -1.51 -8.74 10.94
N LEU A 305 -1.78 -7.44 10.91
CA LEU A 305 -2.28 -6.71 12.07
C LEU A 305 -3.69 -7.16 12.47
N LEU A 306 -4.57 -7.33 11.48
CA LEU A 306 -5.95 -7.76 11.70
C LEU A 306 -6.05 -9.22 12.18
N MET A 307 -5.14 -10.07 11.69
CA MET A 307 -5.10 -11.49 11.98
C MET A 307 -4.29 -11.84 13.24
N GLN A 308 -3.85 -10.85 14.02
CA GLN A 308 -3.21 -11.11 15.31
C GLN A 308 -4.16 -11.86 16.25
N PRO A 309 -3.66 -12.86 17.03
CA PRO A 309 -4.50 -13.62 17.91
C PRO A 309 -5.08 -12.75 19.04
N PRO A 310 -6.37 -12.88 19.33
CA PRO A 310 -7.00 -12.14 20.42
C PRO A 310 -6.50 -12.65 21.78
N ILE A 311 -6.38 -11.73 22.76
CA ILE A 311 -6.10 -12.09 24.16
C ILE A 311 -7.41 -12.04 24.93
N ALA A 312 -8.23 -13.04 24.74
CA ALA A 312 -9.54 -13.13 25.38
C ALA A 312 -9.47 -13.47 26.88
N GLY A 313 -10.54 -13.17 27.62
CA GLY A 313 -10.72 -13.57 29.02
C GLY A 313 -9.92 -12.76 30.05
N GLN A 314 -9.27 -11.67 29.65
CA GLN A 314 -8.46 -10.80 30.51
C GLN A 314 -9.20 -9.51 30.85
N VAL A 315 -9.00 -9.02 32.10
CA VAL A 315 -9.31 -7.63 32.45
C VAL A 315 -8.13 -6.75 32.06
N VAL A 316 -8.36 -5.83 31.14
CA VAL A 316 -7.31 -5.02 30.54
C VAL A 316 -7.42 -3.56 30.94
N LEU A 317 -6.29 -2.98 31.37
CA LEU A 317 -6.15 -1.57 31.60
C LEU A 317 -5.51 -0.93 30.34
N GLY A 318 -6.26 -0.12 29.60
CA GLY A 318 -5.76 0.69 28.49
C GLY A 318 -5.13 1.98 29.00
N TRP A 319 -3.94 2.25 28.51
CA TRP A 319 -3.15 3.45 28.84
C TRP A 319 -2.84 4.21 27.57
N ASP A 320 -3.49 5.35 27.38
CA ASP A 320 -3.22 6.28 26.28
C ASP A 320 -2.25 7.34 26.78
N PRO A 321 -0.95 7.28 26.42
CA PRO A 321 0.09 8.16 26.98
C PRO A 321 0.03 9.55 26.42
N ALA A 322 0.27 10.56 27.27
CA ALA A 322 0.37 11.96 26.86
C ALA A 322 1.17 12.78 27.88
N PHE A 323 1.81 13.85 27.42
CA PHE A 323 2.51 14.78 28.31
C PHE A 323 1.55 15.76 29.00
N ARG A 324 1.22 16.83 28.34
CA ARG A 324 0.51 18.00 28.93
C ARG A 324 -0.91 17.67 29.41
N THR A 325 -1.65 16.88 28.66
CA THR A 325 -3.07 16.61 28.92
C THR A 325 -3.31 15.46 29.90
N GLY A 326 -2.25 14.83 30.40
CA GLY A 326 -2.28 13.64 31.22
C GLY A 326 -2.58 12.36 30.46
N CYS A 327 -2.14 11.24 30.98
CA CYS A 327 -2.40 9.90 30.42
C CYS A 327 -3.84 9.49 30.76
N LYS A 328 -4.58 9.01 29.75
CA LYS A 328 -5.96 8.55 29.91
C LYS A 328 -5.94 7.05 30.16
N ILE A 329 -6.71 6.64 31.14
CA ILE A 329 -6.78 5.26 31.60
C ILE A 329 -8.21 4.78 31.44
N SER A 330 -8.37 3.56 30.94
CA SER A 330 -9.66 2.87 30.87
C SER A 330 -9.47 1.41 31.26
N VAL A 331 -10.31 0.88 32.14
CA VAL A 331 -10.33 -0.53 32.51
C VAL A 331 -11.51 -1.19 31.84
N VAL A 332 -11.25 -2.29 31.11
CA VAL A 332 -12.31 -3.08 30.45
C VAL A 332 -12.34 -4.50 31.00
N ASP A 333 -13.54 -5.05 31.12
CA ASP A 333 -13.74 -6.43 31.49
C ASP A 333 -13.42 -7.41 30.34
N PRO A 334 -13.45 -8.73 30.54
CA PRO A 334 -13.18 -9.72 29.47
C PRO A 334 -14.10 -9.63 28.26
N THR A 335 -15.23 -8.93 28.34
CA THR A 335 -16.18 -8.73 27.24
C THR A 335 -15.96 -7.40 26.51
N GLY A 336 -14.99 -6.59 26.95
CA GLY A 336 -14.74 -5.26 26.42
C GLY A 336 -15.63 -4.16 27.00
N LYS A 337 -16.46 -4.45 28.02
CA LYS A 337 -17.26 -3.44 28.71
C LYS A 337 -16.37 -2.59 29.60
N VAL A 338 -16.55 -1.27 29.55
CA VAL A 338 -15.80 -0.35 30.40
C VAL A 338 -16.27 -0.44 31.85
N LEU A 339 -15.31 -0.67 32.75
CA LEU A 339 -15.53 -0.75 34.19
C LEU A 339 -15.19 0.57 34.91
N ASP A 340 -14.12 1.24 34.46
CA ASP A 340 -13.64 2.47 35.06
C ASP A 340 -12.83 3.30 34.07
N THR A 341 -12.79 4.64 34.27
CA THR A 341 -11.95 5.55 33.51
C THR A 341 -11.39 6.64 34.42
N THR A 342 -10.15 7.06 34.16
CA THR A 342 -9.52 8.15 34.89
C THR A 342 -8.43 8.83 34.07
N VAL A 343 -7.90 9.94 34.57
CA VAL A 343 -6.73 10.63 34.01
C VAL A 343 -5.66 10.71 35.09
N ILE A 344 -4.43 10.37 34.72
CA ILE A 344 -3.24 10.46 35.58
C ILE A 344 -2.16 11.31 34.95
N TYR A 345 -1.25 11.84 35.73
CA TYR A 345 -0.22 12.77 35.30
C TYR A 345 1.21 12.33 35.67
N PRO A 346 1.66 11.13 35.25
CA PRO A 346 2.98 10.62 35.60
C PRO A 346 4.12 11.27 34.82
N THR A 347 3.80 11.97 33.74
CA THR A 347 4.77 12.52 32.78
C THR A 347 4.91 14.04 32.92
N ALA A 348 5.95 14.60 32.28
CA ALA A 348 6.16 16.05 32.23
C ALA A 348 4.93 16.79 31.62
N PRO A 349 4.62 18.02 32.07
CA PRO A 349 5.34 18.82 33.08
C PRO A 349 4.95 18.52 34.52
N GLN A 350 3.87 17.74 34.77
CA GLN A 350 3.32 17.56 36.13
C GLN A 350 4.13 16.59 36.98
N ASN A 351 4.68 15.52 36.39
CA ASN A 351 5.54 14.50 37.01
C ASN A 351 4.97 13.94 38.34
N LYS A 352 3.65 13.72 38.43
CA LYS A 352 2.97 13.17 39.61
C LYS A 352 3.02 11.64 39.62
N VAL A 353 4.22 11.10 39.65
CA VAL A 353 4.45 9.64 39.50
C VAL A 353 3.81 8.84 40.62
N GLU A 354 4.04 9.22 41.89
CA GLU A 354 3.51 8.48 43.05
C GLU A 354 1.98 8.55 43.15
N GLU A 355 1.37 9.71 42.82
CA GLU A 355 -0.09 9.82 42.74
C GLU A 355 -0.65 8.90 41.67
N ALA A 356 0.00 8.86 40.48
CA ALA A 356 -0.39 8.01 39.38
C ALA A 356 -0.28 6.51 39.75
N LYS A 357 0.84 6.09 40.34
CA LYS A 357 1.02 4.71 40.82
C LYS A 357 -0.07 4.30 41.84
N ALA A 358 -0.40 5.18 42.78
CA ALA A 358 -1.44 4.92 43.77
C ALA A 358 -2.82 4.72 43.12
N VAL A 359 -3.17 5.53 42.11
CA VAL A 359 -4.41 5.38 41.36
C VAL A 359 -4.44 4.06 40.58
N ILE A 360 -3.36 3.68 39.90
CA ILE A 360 -3.28 2.44 39.12
C ILE A 360 -3.33 1.20 40.06
N LYS A 361 -2.61 1.20 41.20
CA LYS A 361 -2.70 0.13 42.19
C LYS A 361 -4.15 -0.10 42.64
N LYS A 362 -4.87 0.99 42.96
CA LYS A 362 -6.28 0.92 43.34
C LYS A 362 -7.17 0.33 42.22
N LEU A 363 -6.91 0.67 40.96
CA LEU A 363 -7.67 0.08 39.84
C LEU A 363 -7.35 -1.39 39.64
N ILE A 364 -6.07 -1.79 39.77
CA ILE A 364 -5.63 -3.19 39.67
C ILE A 364 -6.32 -4.03 40.78
N ASP A 365 -6.31 -3.58 42.01
CA ASP A 365 -6.93 -4.27 43.14
C ASP A 365 -8.45 -4.34 43.00
N LYS A 366 -9.08 -3.21 42.62
CA LYS A 366 -10.54 -3.10 42.49
C LYS A 366 -11.14 -3.98 41.42
N HIS A 367 -10.45 -4.04 40.26
CA HIS A 367 -10.98 -4.70 39.05
C HIS A 367 -10.25 -5.98 38.69
N HIS A 368 -9.26 -6.38 39.49
CA HIS A 368 -8.41 -7.54 39.20
C HIS A 368 -7.75 -7.49 37.82
N VAL A 369 -7.16 -6.35 37.50
CA VAL A 369 -6.46 -6.16 36.25
C VAL A 369 -5.30 -7.13 36.12
N THR A 370 -5.20 -7.82 35.01
CA THR A 370 -4.15 -8.81 34.73
C THR A 370 -3.18 -8.34 33.64
N LEU A 371 -3.59 -7.34 32.83
CA LEU A 371 -2.84 -6.90 31.67
C LEU A 371 -2.98 -5.40 31.44
N ILE A 372 -1.87 -4.73 31.12
CA ILE A 372 -1.83 -3.32 30.76
C ILE A 372 -1.52 -3.19 29.27
N SER A 373 -2.36 -2.49 28.53
CA SER A 373 -2.20 -2.14 27.14
C SER A 373 -1.72 -0.70 27.04
N LEU A 374 -0.44 -0.48 26.75
CA LEU A 374 0.18 0.85 26.61
C LEU A 374 0.24 1.27 25.15
N GLY A 375 -0.31 2.42 24.79
CA GLY A 375 -0.15 3.01 23.46
C GLY A 375 1.30 3.36 23.16
N ASN A 376 1.72 3.25 21.89
CA ASN A 376 3.10 3.51 21.47
C ASN A 376 3.36 4.96 21.02
N GLY A 377 2.47 5.89 21.32
CA GLY A 377 2.57 7.28 20.89
C GLY A 377 3.43 8.17 21.81
N THR A 378 3.09 9.45 21.78
CA THR A 378 3.79 10.47 22.57
C THR A 378 3.75 10.16 24.06
N ALA A 379 4.91 10.23 24.76
CA ALA A 379 5.08 9.88 26.18
C ALA A 379 4.92 8.38 26.53
N SER A 380 4.97 7.49 25.53
CA SER A 380 4.92 6.03 25.75
C SER A 380 6.11 5.55 26.59
N ARG A 381 7.31 6.08 26.34
CA ARG A 381 8.54 5.70 27.06
C ARG A 381 8.47 6.05 28.55
N GLU A 382 8.10 7.27 28.84
CA GLU A 382 7.98 7.75 30.22
C GLU A 382 6.89 6.97 30.97
N SER A 383 5.79 6.67 30.26
CA SER A 383 4.70 5.86 30.80
C SER A 383 5.14 4.41 31.07
N GLU A 384 5.92 3.81 30.16
CA GLU A 384 6.45 2.47 30.31
C GLU A 384 7.37 2.36 31.56
N GLN A 385 8.25 3.33 31.76
CA GLN A 385 9.11 3.39 32.96
C GLN A 385 8.28 3.36 34.25
N VAL A 386 7.22 4.17 34.31
CA VAL A 386 6.30 4.22 35.44
C VAL A 386 5.58 2.88 35.65
N ILE A 387 5.14 2.23 34.55
CA ILE A 387 4.50 0.91 34.62
C ILE A 387 5.48 -0.13 35.19
N VAL A 388 6.72 -0.18 34.71
CA VAL A 388 7.71 -1.17 35.17
C VAL A 388 8.09 -0.95 36.64
N GLU A 389 8.23 0.30 37.09
CA GLU A 389 8.44 0.59 38.51
C GLU A 389 7.23 0.13 39.35
N LEU A 390 6.01 0.43 38.90
CA LEU A 390 4.78 0.00 39.53
C LEU A 390 4.71 -1.52 39.65
N LEU A 391 5.05 -2.27 38.58
CA LEU A 391 4.99 -3.74 38.59
C LEU A 391 5.94 -4.38 39.61
N LYS A 392 7.07 -3.71 39.94
CA LYS A 392 7.99 -4.16 41.00
C LYS A 392 7.44 -3.96 42.41
N GLU A 393 6.47 -3.05 42.58
CA GLU A 393 5.90 -2.66 43.89
C GLU A 393 4.62 -3.42 44.22
N ILE A 394 3.99 -4.11 43.27
CA ILE A 394 2.72 -4.82 43.50
C ILE A 394 2.95 -6.32 43.70
N PRO A 395 2.20 -6.97 44.59
CA PRO A 395 2.35 -8.42 44.87
C PRO A 395 1.64 -9.31 43.85
N VAL A 396 0.74 -8.73 43.04
CA VAL A 396 -0.04 -9.46 42.01
C VAL A 396 0.68 -9.51 40.70
N LYS A 397 0.54 -10.63 39.97
CA LYS A 397 1.16 -10.77 38.65
C LYS A 397 0.35 -9.99 37.60
N VAL A 398 0.85 -8.84 37.18
CA VAL A 398 0.33 -8.06 36.07
C VAL A 398 1.43 -7.98 35.02
N GLN A 399 1.05 -8.07 33.75
CA GLN A 399 1.97 -7.93 32.63
C GLN A 399 1.56 -6.72 31.80
N TYR A 400 2.43 -6.24 30.93
CA TYR A 400 2.09 -5.17 30.00
C TYR A 400 2.54 -5.50 28.57
N ILE A 401 1.94 -4.81 27.62
CA ILE A 401 2.33 -4.83 26.22
C ILE A 401 2.18 -3.45 25.61
N ILE A 402 3.08 -3.09 24.72
CA ILE A 402 2.96 -1.88 23.92
C ILE A 402 2.12 -2.17 22.69
N VAL A 403 1.04 -1.42 22.51
CA VAL A 403 0.08 -1.57 21.41
C VAL A 403 0.21 -0.42 20.45
N ASN A 404 0.15 -0.70 19.15
CA ASN A 404 0.14 0.33 18.13
C ASN A 404 -1.15 1.17 18.24
N GLU A 405 -1.01 2.47 18.49
CA GLU A 405 -2.13 3.42 18.59
C GLU A 405 -2.60 3.99 17.25
N ALA A 406 -1.97 3.60 16.12
CA ALA A 406 -2.33 4.12 14.81
C ALA A 406 -3.85 4.07 14.55
N GLY A 407 -4.40 5.18 14.09
CA GLY A 407 -5.83 5.34 13.85
C GLY A 407 -6.71 5.53 15.11
N ALA A 408 -6.19 5.36 16.33
CA ALA A 408 -6.99 5.53 17.55
C ALA A 408 -7.53 6.97 17.70
N SER A 409 -6.75 7.96 17.33
CA SER A 409 -7.19 9.37 17.32
C SER A 409 -8.31 9.61 16.28
N VAL A 410 -8.28 8.94 15.16
CA VAL A 410 -9.33 9.02 14.13
C VAL A 410 -10.62 8.38 14.65
N TYR A 411 -10.53 7.19 15.23
CA TYR A 411 -11.66 6.50 15.84
C TYR A 411 -12.27 7.35 16.96
N SER A 412 -11.47 7.78 17.94
CA SER A 412 -11.96 8.47 19.15
C SER A 412 -12.69 9.80 18.86
N ALA A 413 -12.32 10.46 17.74
CA ALA A 413 -12.98 11.68 17.25
C ALA A 413 -14.16 11.39 16.30
N SER A 414 -14.41 10.14 15.94
CA SER A 414 -15.43 9.75 14.98
C SER A 414 -16.85 9.84 15.55
N LYS A 415 -17.84 9.91 14.64
CA LYS A 415 -19.25 9.82 15.01
C LYS A 415 -19.57 8.48 15.66
N LEU A 416 -18.98 7.38 15.14
CA LEU A 416 -19.15 6.03 15.69
C LEU A 416 -18.72 5.96 17.15
N ALA A 417 -17.54 6.48 17.50
CA ALA A 417 -17.07 6.49 18.86
C ALA A 417 -17.92 7.39 19.79
N THR A 418 -18.52 8.46 19.23
CA THR A 418 -19.44 9.31 19.97
C THR A 418 -20.77 8.63 20.25
N GLU A 419 -21.28 7.84 19.30
CA GLU A 419 -22.48 7.02 19.50
C GLU A 419 -22.24 5.87 20.47
N GLU A 420 -21.05 5.22 20.41
CA GLU A 420 -20.66 4.12 21.31
C GLU A 420 -20.43 4.61 22.76
N PHE A 421 -19.84 5.79 22.90
CA PHE A 421 -19.50 6.40 24.20
C PHE A 421 -19.91 7.88 24.26
N PRO A 422 -21.21 8.19 24.36
CA PRO A 422 -21.67 9.58 24.31
C PRO A 422 -21.18 10.45 25.49
N ASN A 423 -20.89 9.82 26.63
CA ASN A 423 -20.46 10.50 27.85
C ASN A 423 -18.93 10.55 28.05
N PHE A 424 -18.14 9.97 27.12
CA PHE A 424 -16.69 9.96 27.21
C PHE A 424 -16.10 11.07 26.35
N ASP A 425 -14.99 11.62 26.85
CA ASP A 425 -14.15 12.49 26.01
C ASP A 425 -13.32 11.65 25.01
N VAL A 426 -12.64 12.36 24.09
CA VAL A 426 -11.82 11.74 23.03
C VAL A 426 -10.71 10.86 23.62
N GLY A 427 -10.10 11.29 24.73
CA GLY A 427 -9.02 10.54 25.37
C GLY A 427 -9.51 9.27 26.07
N GLN A 428 -10.68 9.32 26.74
CA GLN A 428 -11.28 8.13 27.36
C GLN A 428 -11.67 7.09 26.29
N ARG A 429 -12.19 7.54 25.14
CA ARG A 429 -12.48 6.67 24.00
C ARG A 429 -11.21 6.03 23.42
N SER A 430 -10.12 6.81 23.32
CA SER A 430 -8.82 6.32 22.88
C SER A 430 -8.26 5.26 23.81
N ALA A 431 -8.21 5.52 25.13
CA ALA A 431 -7.74 4.54 26.12
C ALA A 431 -8.58 3.25 26.13
N THR A 432 -9.91 3.37 25.95
CA THR A 432 -10.82 2.23 25.82
C THR A 432 -10.49 1.41 24.56
N SER A 433 -10.25 2.08 23.44
CA SER A 433 -9.84 1.43 22.18
C SER A 433 -8.51 0.69 22.34
N MET A 434 -7.53 1.27 23.05
CA MET A 434 -6.26 0.58 23.34
C MET A 434 -6.46 -0.72 24.09
N ALA A 435 -7.32 -0.73 25.12
CA ALA A 435 -7.61 -1.93 25.87
C ALA A 435 -8.32 -3.01 25.03
N ARG A 436 -9.36 -2.63 24.29
CA ARG A 436 -10.14 -3.54 23.43
C ARG A 436 -9.37 -4.06 22.25
N ARG A 437 -8.47 -3.24 21.66
CA ARG A 437 -7.59 -3.64 20.56
C ARG A 437 -6.70 -4.82 20.95
N LEU A 438 -6.33 -4.93 22.22
CA LEU A 438 -5.57 -6.06 22.72
C LEU A 438 -6.45 -7.31 22.90
N GLN A 439 -7.71 -7.13 23.32
CA GLN A 439 -8.65 -8.24 23.50
C GLN A 439 -9.06 -8.86 22.18
N ASP A 440 -9.40 -8.04 21.16
CA ASP A 440 -9.68 -8.49 19.79
C ASP A 440 -9.25 -7.39 18.79
N PRO A 441 -8.07 -7.53 18.17
CA PRO A 441 -7.55 -6.56 17.21
C PRO A 441 -8.50 -6.34 16.02
N LEU A 442 -9.04 -7.41 15.44
CA LEU A 442 -9.93 -7.33 14.29
C LEU A 442 -11.21 -6.56 14.61
N ALA A 443 -11.89 -6.93 15.69
CA ALA A 443 -13.17 -6.31 16.09
C ALA A 443 -13.03 -4.81 16.40
N GLU A 444 -11.86 -4.36 16.84
CA GLU A 444 -11.61 -2.95 17.14
C GLU A 444 -11.08 -2.17 15.92
N LEU A 445 -10.14 -2.75 15.16
CA LEU A 445 -9.53 -2.08 14.01
C LEU A 445 -10.49 -1.85 12.85
N VAL A 446 -11.50 -2.71 12.66
CA VAL A 446 -12.54 -2.51 11.63
C VAL A 446 -13.38 -1.24 11.82
N LYS A 447 -13.35 -0.63 13.01
CA LYS A 447 -14.01 0.64 13.31
C LYS A 447 -13.26 1.85 12.73
N ILE A 448 -12.05 1.65 12.24
CA ILE A 448 -11.13 2.66 11.74
C ILE A 448 -11.06 2.54 10.22
N ASP A 449 -11.11 3.67 9.51
CA ASP A 449 -10.82 3.66 8.06
C ASP A 449 -9.41 3.05 7.85
N PRO A 450 -9.28 1.97 7.07
CA PRO A 450 -8.00 1.28 6.89
C PRO A 450 -6.85 2.19 6.45
N LYS A 451 -7.14 3.26 5.70
CA LYS A 451 -6.15 4.28 5.32
C LYS A 451 -5.58 5.06 6.50
N SER A 452 -6.26 5.07 7.63
CA SER A 452 -5.82 5.75 8.85
C SER A 452 -5.00 4.84 9.77
N ILE A 453 -4.89 3.57 9.44
CA ILE A 453 -3.99 2.62 10.09
C ILE A 453 -2.63 2.74 9.40
N GLY A 454 -1.58 3.11 10.13
CA GLY A 454 -0.23 3.25 9.59
C GLY A 454 0.36 1.87 9.28
N VAL A 455 0.38 1.48 8.01
CA VAL A 455 0.88 0.18 7.53
C VAL A 455 2.05 0.30 6.55
N GLY A 456 2.48 1.54 6.24
CA GLY A 456 3.63 1.76 5.38
C GLY A 456 4.00 3.22 5.14
N GLN A 457 5.18 3.41 4.57
CA GLN A 457 5.68 4.74 4.20
C GLN A 457 4.95 5.28 2.97
N TYR A 458 4.88 6.60 2.83
CA TYR A 458 4.25 7.31 1.69
C TYR A 458 2.75 7.02 1.51
N GLN A 459 2.09 6.37 2.46
CA GLN A 459 0.67 6.00 2.40
C GLN A 459 -0.25 7.20 2.07
N HIS A 460 0.09 8.40 2.55
CA HIS A 460 -0.69 9.62 2.30
C HIS A 460 -0.37 10.32 0.96
N ASP A 461 0.68 9.90 0.26
CA ASP A 461 1.11 10.48 -1.01
C ASP A 461 0.54 9.75 -2.24
N MET A 462 -0.03 8.56 -2.03
CA MET A 462 -0.57 7.69 -3.07
C MET A 462 -1.97 8.06 -3.54
N ASN A 463 -2.42 7.40 -4.60
CA ASN A 463 -3.82 7.43 -5.03
C ASN A 463 -4.74 6.89 -3.93
N GLN A 464 -5.42 7.81 -3.22
CA GLN A 464 -6.25 7.48 -2.05
C GLN A 464 -7.47 6.62 -2.36
N LYS A 465 -7.98 6.67 -3.60
CA LYS A 465 -9.09 5.81 -4.03
C LYS A 465 -8.61 4.36 -4.16
N LYS A 466 -7.53 4.14 -4.89
CA LYS A 466 -6.93 2.82 -5.10
C LYS A 466 -6.48 2.18 -3.78
N LEU A 467 -5.85 2.98 -2.92
CA LEU A 467 -5.47 2.57 -1.56
C LEU A 467 -6.69 2.14 -0.72
N SER A 468 -7.77 2.93 -0.75
CA SER A 468 -9.00 2.63 0.00
C SER A 468 -9.65 1.34 -0.46
N GLU A 469 -9.75 1.11 -1.77
CA GLU A 469 -10.31 -0.09 -2.36
C GLU A 469 -9.49 -1.33 -2.00
N ALA A 470 -8.16 -1.26 -2.14
CA ALA A 470 -7.27 -2.35 -1.82
C ALA A 470 -7.28 -2.73 -0.34
N LEU A 471 -7.12 -1.74 0.56
CA LEU A 471 -7.12 -2.00 2.01
C LEU A 471 -8.51 -2.41 2.52
N GLY A 472 -9.58 -1.87 1.95
CA GLY A 472 -10.95 -2.29 2.24
C GLY A 472 -11.18 -3.77 1.90
N GLY A 473 -10.64 -4.22 0.75
CA GLY A 473 -10.66 -5.62 0.36
C GLY A 473 -9.93 -6.54 1.34
N VAL A 474 -8.78 -6.11 1.85
CA VAL A 474 -8.04 -6.87 2.87
C VAL A 474 -8.85 -7.03 4.16
N VAL A 475 -9.51 -5.97 4.62
CA VAL A 475 -10.39 -6.05 5.80
C VAL A 475 -11.54 -7.03 5.56
N GLU A 476 -12.19 -6.94 4.39
CA GLU A 476 -13.25 -7.86 3.99
C GLU A 476 -12.79 -9.32 4.02
N ASP A 477 -11.63 -9.61 3.44
CA ASP A 477 -11.06 -10.96 3.42
C ASP A 477 -10.76 -11.47 4.84
N CYS A 478 -10.15 -10.65 5.69
CA CYS A 478 -9.86 -11.02 7.09
C CYS A 478 -11.15 -11.31 7.87
N VAL A 479 -12.16 -10.45 7.77
CA VAL A 479 -13.43 -10.63 8.48
C VAL A 479 -14.15 -11.90 8.04
N ASN A 480 -14.21 -12.16 6.72
CA ASN A 480 -14.86 -13.37 6.20
C ASN A 480 -14.05 -14.64 6.49
N LYS A 481 -12.71 -14.56 6.52
CA LYS A 481 -11.84 -15.68 6.89
C LYS A 481 -12.01 -16.09 8.37
N VAL A 482 -12.12 -15.12 9.26
CA VAL A 482 -12.37 -15.35 10.70
C VAL A 482 -13.83 -15.73 10.93
N GLY A 483 -14.77 -15.08 10.21
CA GLY A 483 -16.21 -15.16 10.48
C GLY A 483 -16.60 -14.36 11.72
N VAL A 484 -17.88 -14.16 11.94
CA VAL A 484 -18.40 -13.36 13.05
C VAL A 484 -19.46 -14.09 13.85
N ASP A 485 -19.52 -13.86 15.15
CA ASP A 485 -20.67 -14.30 15.95
C ASP A 485 -21.82 -13.30 15.76
N LEU A 486 -22.96 -13.80 15.29
CA LEU A 486 -24.14 -13.00 14.93
C LEU A 486 -24.74 -12.24 16.12
N ASN A 487 -24.57 -12.81 17.33
CA ASN A 487 -25.13 -12.25 18.56
C ASN A 487 -24.24 -11.20 19.23
N THR A 488 -22.95 -11.12 18.87
CA THR A 488 -22.02 -10.19 19.51
C THR A 488 -21.38 -9.19 18.54
N ALA A 489 -21.40 -9.47 17.24
CA ALA A 489 -20.78 -8.62 16.23
C ALA A 489 -21.36 -7.20 16.21
N SER A 490 -20.46 -6.21 16.07
CA SER A 490 -20.84 -4.81 15.88
C SER A 490 -21.30 -4.53 14.45
N VAL A 491 -22.00 -3.42 14.23
CA VAL A 491 -22.40 -2.95 12.89
C VAL A 491 -21.16 -2.84 11.99
N SER A 492 -20.06 -2.26 12.49
CA SER A 492 -18.83 -2.08 11.73
C SER A 492 -18.18 -3.39 11.29
N LEU A 493 -18.27 -4.44 12.11
CA LEU A 493 -17.77 -5.76 11.77
C LEU A 493 -18.66 -6.45 10.75
N LEU A 494 -19.99 -6.33 10.90
CA LEU A 494 -20.99 -6.91 10.01
C LEU A 494 -20.94 -6.29 8.59
N GLU A 495 -20.59 -5.00 8.47
CA GLU A 495 -20.46 -4.32 7.16
C GLU A 495 -19.46 -4.98 6.21
N TYR A 496 -18.44 -5.67 6.74
CA TYR A 496 -17.43 -6.39 5.96
C TYR A 496 -17.80 -7.84 5.65
N ILE A 497 -18.94 -8.32 6.15
CA ILE A 497 -19.39 -9.67 5.77
C ILE A 497 -19.93 -9.66 4.35
N SER A 498 -19.55 -10.68 3.59
CA SER A 498 -19.98 -10.94 2.22
C SER A 498 -21.50 -10.70 2.04
N GLY A 499 -21.88 -9.85 1.10
CA GLY A 499 -23.27 -9.55 0.78
C GLY A 499 -24.01 -8.64 1.78
N ILE A 500 -23.34 -8.11 2.81
CA ILE A 500 -23.95 -7.25 3.84
C ILE A 500 -23.59 -5.78 3.58
N SER A 501 -24.59 -4.97 3.33
CA SER A 501 -24.43 -3.51 3.28
C SER A 501 -24.54 -2.89 4.69
N LYS A 502 -24.06 -1.66 4.85
CA LYS A 502 -24.19 -0.88 6.09
C LYS A 502 -25.62 -0.84 6.65
N THR A 503 -26.60 -0.70 5.77
CA THR A 503 -28.01 -0.69 6.17
C THR A 503 -28.45 -2.06 6.70
N ILE A 504 -28.03 -3.15 6.04
CA ILE A 504 -28.36 -4.51 6.49
C ILE A 504 -27.65 -4.81 7.80
N ALA A 505 -26.37 -4.44 7.95
CA ALA A 505 -25.62 -4.60 9.20
C ALA A 505 -26.33 -3.94 10.38
N LYS A 506 -26.82 -2.71 10.20
CA LYS A 506 -27.62 -2.02 11.22
C LYS A 506 -28.92 -2.76 11.51
N ASN A 507 -29.67 -3.16 10.48
CA ASN A 507 -30.93 -3.89 10.65
C ASN A 507 -30.74 -5.24 11.38
N ILE A 508 -29.60 -5.91 11.23
CA ILE A 508 -29.27 -7.13 11.99
C ILE A 508 -29.13 -6.82 13.47
N VAL A 509 -28.44 -5.74 13.82
CA VAL A 509 -28.27 -5.32 15.21
C VAL A 509 -29.60 -4.89 15.81
N ASP A 510 -30.36 -4.04 15.10
CA ASP A 510 -31.69 -3.58 15.53
C ASP A 510 -32.64 -4.79 15.76
N TYR A 511 -32.67 -5.76 14.83
CA TYR A 511 -33.45 -6.98 14.97
C TYR A 511 -33.06 -7.79 16.22
N ARG A 512 -31.77 -7.89 16.52
CA ARG A 512 -31.26 -8.58 17.71
C ARG A 512 -31.66 -7.88 19.01
N GLU A 513 -31.65 -6.55 19.00
CA GLU A 513 -32.08 -5.75 20.17
C GLU A 513 -33.58 -5.86 20.43
N GLU A 514 -34.39 -5.87 19.36
CA GLU A 514 -35.85 -5.94 19.46
C GLU A 514 -36.39 -7.36 19.75
N ASN A 515 -35.78 -8.39 19.13
CA ASN A 515 -36.30 -9.76 19.13
C ASN A 515 -35.48 -10.73 19.99
N GLY A 516 -34.40 -10.26 20.62
CA GLY A 516 -33.44 -11.08 21.34
C GLY A 516 -32.45 -11.79 20.45
N LYS A 517 -31.66 -12.70 21.04
CA LYS A 517 -30.58 -13.42 20.36
C LYS A 517 -31.09 -14.26 19.18
N PHE A 518 -30.33 -14.28 18.10
CA PHE A 518 -30.50 -15.24 17.02
C PHE A 518 -30.24 -16.65 17.54
N THR A 519 -31.14 -17.58 17.27
CA THR A 519 -31.02 -19.02 17.62
C THR A 519 -30.83 -19.90 16.39
N SER A 520 -30.95 -19.34 15.18
CA SER A 520 -30.78 -20.03 13.90
C SER A 520 -30.39 -19.01 12.81
N ARG A 521 -29.51 -19.41 11.91
CA ARG A 521 -29.14 -18.61 10.72
C ARG A 521 -30.35 -18.25 9.85
N SER A 522 -31.36 -19.13 9.77
CA SER A 522 -32.57 -18.87 8.99
C SER A 522 -33.37 -17.64 9.47
N GLN A 523 -33.19 -17.19 10.71
CA GLN A 523 -33.80 -15.96 11.20
C GLN A 523 -33.29 -14.70 10.52
N LEU A 524 -32.10 -14.75 9.87
CA LEU A 524 -31.57 -13.66 9.07
C LEU A 524 -32.54 -13.26 7.96
N LEU A 525 -33.30 -14.19 7.37
CA LEU A 525 -34.32 -13.92 6.36
C LEU A 525 -35.49 -13.06 6.87
N LYS A 526 -35.62 -12.88 8.21
CA LYS A 526 -36.59 -11.98 8.83
C LYS A 526 -36.06 -10.56 9.01
N VAL A 527 -34.77 -10.35 8.81
CA VAL A 527 -34.13 -9.04 8.92
C VAL A 527 -34.51 -8.18 7.71
N ALA A 528 -34.92 -6.95 7.98
CA ALA A 528 -35.35 -6.01 6.92
C ALA A 528 -34.23 -5.79 5.88
N LYS A 529 -34.58 -5.85 4.60
CA LYS A 529 -33.68 -5.71 3.44
C LYS A 529 -32.65 -6.86 3.23
N LEU A 530 -32.64 -7.90 4.04
CA LEU A 530 -31.83 -9.07 3.86
C LEU A 530 -32.61 -10.12 3.07
N GLY A 531 -32.49 -10.08 1.74
CA GLY A 531 -33.17 -11.01 0.84
C GLY A 531 -32.42 -12.35 0.67
N PRO A 532 -33.00 -13.31 -0.07
CA PRO A 532 -32.41 -14.65 -0.26
C PRO A 532 -30.99 -14.61 -0.80
N LYS A 533 -30.67 -13.72 -1.75
CA LYS A 533 -29.31 -13.61 -2.30
C LYS A 533 -28.31 -13.10 -1.29
N ALA A 534 -28.67 -12.11 -0.47
CA ALA A 534 -27.80 -11.63 0.61
C ALA A 534 -27.59 -12.71 1.67
N PHE A 535 -28.65 -13.48 1.98
CA PHE A 535 -28.58 -14.62 2.88
C PHE A 535 -27.59 -15.68 2.37
N GLU A 536 -27.70 -16.07 1.09
CA GLU A 536 -26.75 -16.99 0.46
C GLU A 536 -25.31 -16.50 0.61
N GLN A 537 -25.05 -15.22 0.37
CA GLN A 537 -23.70 -14.67 0.43
C GLN A 537 -23.13 -14.61 1.86
N CYS A 538 -23.96 -14.37 2.89
CA CYS A 538 -23.47 -14.06 4.23
C CYS A 538 -23.58 -15.23 5.22
N ALA A 539 -24.54 -16.15 5.05
CA ALA A 539 -24.92 -17.11 6.08
C ALA A 539 -23.78 -18.01 6.58
N GLY A 540 -22.87 -18.41 5.70
CA GLY A 540 -21.74 -19.26 6.06
C GLY A 540 -20.68 -18.55 6.91
N PHE A 541 -20.60 -17.22 6.83
CA PHE A 541 -19.64 -16.40 7.58
C PHE A 541 -20.18 -15.93 8.93
N MET A 542 -21.48 -16.09 9.18
CA MET A 542 -22.15 -15.70 10.42
C MET A 542 -22.39 -16.93 11.29
N ARG A 543 -21.84 -16.94 12.50
CA ARG A 543 -21.92 -18.07 13.44
C ARG A 543 -22.87 -17.78 14.58
N ILE A 544 -23.48 -18.84 15.13
CA ILE A 544 -24.31 -18.79 16.33
C ILE A 544 -23.83 -19.90 17.26
N SER A 545 -23.08 -19.53 18.28
CA SER A 545 -22.41 -20.50 19.18
C SER A 545 -23.41 -21.36 19.94
N ASP A 546 -24.54 -20.77 20.41
CA ASP A 546 -25.58 -21.42 21.22
C ASP A 546 -26.86 -21.66 20.41
N GLY A 547 -26.73 -21.89 19.08
CA GLY A 547 -27.85 -22.08 18.17
C GLY A 547 -28.59 -23.42 18.37
N LYS A 548 -29.85 -23.48 17.85
CA LYS A 548 -30.65 -24.73 17.84
C LYS A 548 -30.00 -25.78 16.92
N ASN A 549 -29.38 -25.38 15.84
CA ASN A 549 -28.65 -26.28 14.95
C ASN A 549 -27.15 -26.17 15.22
N PRO A 550 -26.48 -27.26 15.65
CA PRO A 550 -25.04 -27.22 15.91
C PRO A 550 -24.17 -26.78 14.73
N LEU A 551 -24.64 -26.97 13.48
CA LEU A 551 -23.94 -26.52 12.29
C LEU A 551 -23.92 -25.00 12.16
N ASP A 552 -24.84 -24.27 12.79
CA ASP A 552 -24.84 -22.81 12.81
C ASP A 552 -23.61 -22.24 13.56
N ALA A 553 -22.94 -23.03 14.40
CA ALA A 553 -21.69 -22.66 15.06
C ALA A 553 -20.45 -22.86 14.17
N THR A 554 -20.59 -23.52 13.02
CA THR A 554 -19.47 -23.90 12.12
C THR A 554 -19.37 -22.96 10.92
N GLY A 555 -18.31 -23.08 10.11
CA GLY A 555 -18.18 -22.42 8.79
C GLY A 555 -18.89 -23.17 7.65
N VAL A 556 -19.63 -24.24 7.94
CA VAL A 556 -20.40 -24.99 6.92
C VAL A 556 -21.56 -24.12 6.43
N HIS A 557 -21.69 -24.02 5.10
CA HIS A 557 -22.75 -23.23 4.49
C HIS A 557 -24.11 -23.93 4.65
N PRO A 558 -25.24 -23.21 4.85
CA PRO A 558 -26.57 -23.82 4.98
C PRO A 558 -26.96 -24.73 3.82
N GLU A 559 -26.52 -24.45 2.59
CA GLU A 559 -26.74 -25.31 1.40
C GLU A 559 -26.18 -26.74 1.58
N SER A 560 -25.14 -26.90 2.38
CA SER A 560 -24.45 -28.16 2.61
C SER A 560 -24.91 -28.88 3.88
N TYR A 561 -25.94 -28.40 4.59
CA TYR A 561 -26.37 -29.00 5.87
C TYR A 561 -26.88 -30.44 5.70
N ASP A 562 -27.65 -30.71 4.67
CA ASP A 562 -28.19 -32.06 4.46
C ASP A 562 -27.09 -33.04 4.05
N ALA A 563 -26.16 -32.62 3.19
CA ALA A 563 -24.97 -33.39 2.86
C ALA A 563 -24.10 -33.64 4.12
N THR A 564 -23.94 -32.64 4.97
CA THR A 564 -23.17 -32.77 6.22
C THR A 564 -23.81 -33.77 7.17
N LYS A 565 -25.15 -33.78 7.31
CA LYS A 565 -25.86 -34.77 8.11
C LYS A 565 -25.66 -36.19 7.56
N ALA A 566 -25.79 -36.38 6.25
CA ALA A 566 -25.56 -37.68 5.62
C ALA A 566 -24.13 -38.19 5.86
N VAL A 567 -23.12 -37.31 5.77
CA VAL A 567 -21.72 -37.63 6.08
C VAL A 567 -21.54 -38.04 7.55
N LEU A 568 -22.14 -37.30 8.48
CA LEU A 568 -22.07 -37.62 9.92
C LEU A 568 -22.69 -38.97 10.23
N GLU A 569 -23.89 -39.24 9.73
CA GLU A 569 -24.61 -40.50 9.91
C GLU A 569 -23.79 -41.69 9.38
N LYS A 570 -23.19 -41.53 8.19
CA LYS A 570 -22.35 -42.59 7.58
C LYS A 570 -21.08 -42.86 8.35
N LEU A 571 -20.48 -41.85 8.97
CA LEU A 571 -19.28 -41.99 9.80
C LEU A 571 -19.61 -42.38 11.26
N GLY A 572 -20.91 -42.60 11.57
CA GLY A 572 -21.39 -43.02 12.91
C GLY A 572 -21.39 -41.89 13.93
N TYR A 573 -21.63 -40.67 13.51
CA TYR A 573 -21.77 -39.49 14.37
C TYR A 573 -23.18 -38.91 14.30
N THR A 574 -23.57 -38.22 15.35
CA THR A 574 -24.85 -37.53 15.49
C THR A 574 -24.65 -36.01 15.50
N MET A 575 -25.75 -35.25 15.37
CA MET A 575 -25.71 -33.79 15.52
C MET A 575 -25.37 -33.40 16.98
N GLU A 576 -25.68 -34.26 17.98
CA GLU A 576 -25.30 -34.04 19.38
C GLU A 576 -23.79 -34.20 19.56
N ASP A 577 -23.13 -35.08 18.79
CA ASP A 577 -21.67 -35.21 18.81
C ASP A 577 -20.99 -33.93 18.29
N VAL A 578 -21.57 -33.30 17.27
CA VAL A 578 -21.07 -32.00 16.79
C VAL A 578 -21.19 -30.92 17.86
N LYS A 579 -22.35 -30.86 18.54
CA LYS A 579 -22.61 -29.92 19.64
C LYS A 579 -21.65 -30.09 20.78
N ASN A 580 -21.39 -31.36 21.17
CA ASN A 580 -20.50 -31.71 22.26
C ASN A 580 -19.02 -31.75 21.88
N ARG A 581 -18.67 -31.42 20.65
CA ARG A 581 -17.29 -31.44 20.05
C ARG A 581 -16.65 -32.85 20.10
N ASN A 582 -17.46 -33.90 20.02
CA ASN A 582 -17.00 -35.30 20.01
C ASN A 582 -16.57 -35.78 18.62
N VAL A 583 -16.56 -34.92 17.64
CA VAL A 583 -16.20 -35.24 16.22
C VAL A 583 -14.72 -35.03 15.90
N VAL A 584 -13.88 -34.79 16.92
CA VAL A 584 -12.42 -34.65 16.75
C VAL A 584 -11.84 -35.94 16.16
N GLY A 585 -11.05 -35.79 15.09
CA GLY A 585 -10.46 -36.93 14.37
C GLY A 585 -11.38 -37.55 13.32
N ILE A 586 -12.50 -36.92 12.98
CA ILE A 586 -13.42 -37.35 11.92
C ILE A 586 -12.71 -37.55 10.57
N SER A 587 -11.71 -36.72 10.27
CA SER A 587 -10.90 -36.83 9.03
C SER A 587 -10.20 -38.18 8.90
N LYS A 588 -9.82 -38.83 10.00
CA LYS A 588 -9.17 -40.15 10.01
C LYS A 588 -10.12 -41.32 9.70
N LYS A 589 -11.44 -41.09 9.83
CA LYS A 589 -12.46 -42.09 9.51
C LYS A 589 -12.85 -42.07 8.03
N VAL A 590 -12.50 -41.02 7.28
CA VAL A 590 -12.77 -40.92 5.85
C VAL A 590 -11.68 -41.67 5.08
N SER A 591 -12.00 -42.87 4.60
CA SER A 591 -11.07 -43.69 3.81
C SER A 591 -10.98 -43.23 2.35
N ASP A 592 -12.11 -42.84 1.76
CA ASP A 592 -12.21 -42.33 0.40
C ASP A 592 -13.11 -41.09 0.34
N TYR A 593 -12.49 -39.93 0.15
CA TYR A 593 -13.20 -38.66 0.08
C TYR A 593 -14.08 -38.54 -1.15
N LYS A 594 -13.64 -39.12 -2.30
CA LYS A 594 -14.38 -39.02 -3.56
C LYS A 594 -15.67 -39.85 -3.48
N ALA A 595 -15.57 -41.12 -3.04
CA ALA A 595 -16.73 -41.99 -2.91
C ALA A 595 -17.76 -41.38 -1.90
N LEU A 596 -17.28 -40.88 -0.77
CA LEU A 596 -18.15 -40.24 0.25
C LEU A 596 -18.80 -38.95 -0.28
N ALA A 597 -18.09 -38.15 -1.09
CA ALA A 597 -18.62 -36.93 -1.69
C ALA A 597 -19.73 -37.23 -2.70
N ASP A 598 -19.50 -38.22 -3.60
CA ASP A 598 -20.48 -38.66 -4.59
C ASP A 598 -21.78 -39.14 -3.92
N GLU A 599 -21.66 -39.91 -2.82
CA GLU A 599 -22.80 -40.39 -2.04
C GLU A 599 -23.54 -39.25 -1.30
N ALA A 600 -22.81 -38.23 -0.77
CA ALA A 600 -23.40 -37.10 -0.09
C ALA A 600 -23.94 -36.03 -1.08
N GLY A 601 -23.73 -36.20 -2.38
CA GLY A 601 -24.19 -35.27 -3.42
C GLY A 601 -23.46 -33.94 -3.43
N VAL A 602 -22.19 -33.91 -3.01
CA VAL A 602 -21.30 -32.71 -3.01
C VAL A 602 -19.99 -33.00 -3.71
N GLY A 603 -19.25 -31.94 -4.06
CA GLY A 603 -17.90 -32.12 -4.62
C GLY A 603 -16.88 -32.54 -3.54
N GLU A 604 -15.79 -33.17 -3.99
CA GLU A 604 -14.75 -33.66 -3.08
C GLU A 604 -14.09 -32.53 -2.28
N ILE A 605 -13.86 -31.38 -2.92
CA ILE A 605 -13.25 -30.21 -2.25
C ILE A 605 -14.19 -29.68 -1.16
N THR A 606 -15.48 -29.58 -1.47
CA THR A 606 -16.53 -29.17 -0.52
C THR A 606 -16.61 -30.16 0.67
N LEU A 607 -16.55 -31.45 0.41
CA LEU A 607 -16.54 -32.45 1.49
C LEU A 607 -15.30 -32.32 2.39
N ARG A 608 -14.12 -32.10 1.81
CA ARG A 608 -12.88 -31.87 2.58
C ARG A 608 -13.00 -30.64 3.48
N ASP A 609 -13.60 -29.57 2.99
CA ASP A 609 -13.86 -28.37 3.79
C ASP A 609 -14.88 -28.63 4.91
N ILE A 610 -15.96 -29.35 4.62
CA ILE A 610 -16.95 -29.75 5.63
C ILE A 610 -16.29 -30.57 6.76
N VAL A 611 -15.52 -31.61 6.40
CA VAL A 611 -14.83 -32.46 7.38
C VAL A 611 -13.85 -31.65 8.25
N LYS A 612 -13.11 -30.72 7.62
CA LYS A 612 -12.19 -29.83 8.34
C LYS A 612 -12.92 -28.90 9.32
N GLU A 613 -14.06 -28.35 8.93
CA GLU A 613 -14.89 -27.52 9.80
C GLU A 613 -15.53 -28.31 10.97
N LEU A 614 -15.94 -29.55 10.72
CA LEU A 614 -16.49 -30.43 11.76
C LEU A 614 -15.42 -30.88 12.76
N GLU A 615 -14.18 -31.08 12.33
CA GLU A 615 -13.06 -31.50 13.18
C GLU A 615 -12.71 -30.43 14.22
N LYS A 616 -12.86 -29.16 13.87
CA LYS A 616 -12.60 -28.02 14.75
C LYS A 616 -13.71 -26.97 14.61
N PRO A 617 -14.92 -27.28 15.13
CA PRO A 617 -16.05 -26.37 15.01
C PRO A 617 -15.78 -25.05 15.74
N ALA A 618 -16.17 -23.94 15.12
CA ALA A 618 -16.00 -22.57 15.63
C ALA A 618 -14.54 -22.16 15.91
N ARG A 619 -13.54 -22.80 15.27
CA ARG A 619 -12.15 -22.41 15.43
C ARG A 619 -11.90 -21.03 14.86
N ASP A 620 -11.24 -20.19 15.63
CA ASP A 620 -10.67 -18.95 15.15
C ASP A 620 -9.31 -19.24 14.44
N PRO A 621 -9.14 -18.96 13.15
CA PRO A 621 -7.88 -19.22 12.45
C PRO A 621 -6.69 -18.43 13.05
N ARG A 622 -6.94 -17.39 13.82
CA ARG A 622 -5.91 -16.57 14.49
C ARG A 622 -5.27 -17.31 15.70
N GLU A 623 -5.88 -18.37 16.21
CA GLU A 623 -5.31 -19.15 17.34
C GLU A 623 -4.00 -19.86 16.99
N ASP A 624 -3.75 -20.11 15.69
CA ASP A 624 -2.51 -20.71 15.18
C ASP A 624 -1.37 -19.71 15.02
N MET A 625 -1.65 -18.41 15.14
CA MET A 625 -0.66 -17.34 14.98
C MET A 625 0.19 -17.18 16.25
N PRO A 626 1.43 -16.68 16.14
CA PRO A 626 2.28 -16.41 17.30
C PRO A 626 1.60 -15.45 18.26
N LYS A 627 1.56 -15.81 19.56
CA LYS A 627 0.99 -14.92 20.59
C LYS A 627 1.93 -13.77 20.88
N PRO A 628 1.42 -12.55 21.13
CA PRO A 628 2.25 -11.40 21.48
C PRO A 628 3.12 -11.66 22.73
N ILE A 629 4.32 -11.09 22.74
CA ILE A 629 5.23 -11.18 23.88
C ILE A 629 4.76 -10.22 24.97
N LEU A 630 4.34 -10.77 26.12
CA LEU A 630 3.99 -10.00 27.31
C LEU A 630 5.24 -9.70 28.14
N ARG A 631 5.40 -8.47 28.59
CA ARG A 631 6.60 -7.96 29.27
C ARG A 631 6.37 -7.73 30.76
N SER A 632 7.46 -7.77 31.52
CA SER A 632 7.53 -7.41 32.95
C SER A 632 8.65 -6.41 33.25
N ASP A 633 9.56 -6.15 32.33
CA ASP A 633 10.77 -5.33 32.46
C ASP A 633 11.09 -4.55 31.19
N VAL A 634 11.95 -3.54 31.27
CA VAL A 634 12.41 -2.69 30.14
C VAL A 634 13.89 -2.92 29.87
N LEU A 635 14.21 -3.05 28.58
CA LEU A 635 15.57 -2.88 28.05
C LEU A 635 15.72 -1.46 27.47
N GLU A 636 16.81 -0.77 27.81
CA GLU A 636 17.14 0.51 27.19
C GLU A 636 18.16 0.32 26.05
N MET A 637 18.17 1.23 25.07
CA MET A 637 19.16 1.17 23.98
C MET A 637 20.62 1.15 24.47
N LYS A 638 20.90 1.78 25.60
CA LYS A 638 22.26 1.78 26.21
C LYS A 638 22.66 0.41 26.77
N ASP A 639 21.69 -0.45 27.05
CA ASP A 639 21.90 -1.80 27.59
C ASP A 639 22.20 -2.82 26.47
N LEU A 640 21.96 -2.42 25.22
CA LEU A 640 22.21 -3.25 24.05
C LEU A 640 23.71 -3.27 23.72
N THR A 641 24.28 -4.45 23.61
CA THR A 641 25.64 -4.66 23.16
C THR A 641 25.65 -5.44 21.84
N PRO A 642 26.57 -5.11 20.90
CA PRO A 642 26.77 -5.93 19.70
C PRO A 642 27.01 -7.39 20.06
N GLY A 643 26.35 -8.31 19.36
CA GLY A 643 26.40 -9.74 19.66
C GLY A 643 25.28 -10.24 20.58
N MET A 644 24.53 -9.37 21.24
CA MET A 644 23.39 -9.74 22.10
C MET A 644 22.26 -10.36 21.29
N VAL A 645 21.78 -11.53 21.70
CA VAL A 645 20.65 -12.22 21.04
C VAL A 645 19.40 -11.96 21.83
N LEU A 646 18.35 -11.52 21.16
CA LEU A 646 17.05 -11.14 21.74
C LEU A 646 15.91 -11.73 20.93
N LYS A 647 14.79 -11.98 21.59
CA LYS A 647 13.52 -12.23 20.91
C LYS A 647 12.85 -10.91 20.60
N GLY A 648 12.42 -10.75 19.35
CA GLY A 648 11.69 -9.58 18.92
C GLY A 648 10.43 -9.93 18.12
N THR A 649 9.56 -8.95 18.00
CA THR A 649 8.34 -9.06 17.17
C THR A 649 8.49 -8.18 15.95
N VAL A 650 8.28 -8.74 14.76
CA VAL A 650 8.29 -7.97 13.51
C VAL A 650 7.11 -7.00 13.50
N ARG A 651 7.41 -5.69 13.49
CA ARG A 651 6.41 -4.62 13.53
C ARG A 651 5.99 -4.13 12.15
N ASN A 652 6.94 -4.09 11.23
CA ASN A 652 6.70 -3.60 9.88
C ASN A 652 7.66 -4.28 8.90
N VAL A 653 7.19 -4.54 7.68
CA VAL A 653 7.97 -5.09 6.58
C VAL A 653 7.94 -4.10 5.43
N ILE A 654 9.12 -3.78 4.90
CA ILE A 654 9.32 -2.83 3.81
C ILE A 654 10.26 -3.44 2.76
N ASP A 655 10.37 -2.84 1.58
CA ASP A 655 11.11 -3.39 0.44
C ASP A 655 12.57 -3.77 0.75
N PHE A 656 13.23 -3.03 1.63
CA PHE A 656 14.65 -3.22 1.94
C PHE A 656 14.92 -3.93 3.28
N GLY A 657 13.88 -4.37 4.00
CA GLY A 657 14.07 -5.07 5.27
C GLY A 657 12.81 -5.12 6.13
N CYS A 658 13.00 -5.42 7.41
CA CYS A 658 11.92 -5.38 8.39
C CYS A 658 12.35 -4.69 9.68
N PHE A 659 11.39 -4.07 10.35
CA PHE A 659 11.55 -3.47 11.67
C PHE A 659 11.09 -4.45 12.74
N VAL A 660 11.95 -4.67 13.73
CA VAL A 660 11.72 -5.64 14.81
C VAL A 660 11.76 -4.94 16.16
N ASP A 661 10.67 -5.05 16.89
CA ASP A 661 10.59 -4.62 18.28
C ASP A 661 11.28 -5.66 19.19
N ILE A 662 12.43 -5.31 19.72
CA ILE A 662 13.24 -6.14 20.61
C ILE A 662 13.07 -5.78 22.09
N GLY A 663 12.07 -4.99 22.43
CA GLY A 663 11.82 -4.57 23.81
C GLY A 663 12.48 -3.26 24.23
N VAL A 664 13.14 -2.57 23.30
CA VAL A 664 13.62 -1.19 23.47
C VAL A 664 12.69 -0.24 22.71
N HIS A 665 12.79 1.06 23.03
CA HIS A 665 11.88 2.07 22.45
C HIS A 665 11.99 2.29 20.95
N GLN A 666 13.11 1.87 20.36
CA GLN A 666 13.40 2.02 18.95
C GLN A 666 13.39 0.64 18.31
N ASP A 667 12.55 0.47 17.29
CA ASP A 667 12.57 -0.75 16.51
C ASP A 667 13.94 -0.89 15.81
N GLY A 668 14.49 -2.09 15.86
CA GLY A 668 15.74 -2.42 15.17
C GLY A 668 15.45 -2.77 13.71
N LEU A 669 16.30 -2.30 12.81
CA LEU A 669 16.22 -2.65 11.39
C LEU A 669 17.02 -3.94 11.12
N VAL A 670 16.35 -4.93 10.55
CA VAL A 670 16.98 -6.08 9.87
C VAL A 670 16.92 -5.82 8.38
N HIS A 671 18.07 -5.56 7.78
CA HIS A 671 18.16 -5.37 6.32
C HIS A 671 17.82 -6.68 5.59
N ILE A 672 17.29 -6.60 4.37
CA ILE A 672 16.89 -7.78 3.58
C ILE A 672 18.02 -8.82 3.46
N SER A 673 19.29 -8.40 3.37
CA SER A 673 20.46 -9.29 3.35
C SER A 673 20.72 -10.02 4.66
N GLU A 674 20.13 -9.56 5.76
CA GLU A 674 20.32 -10.07 7.12
C GLU A 674 19.16 -10.93 7.65
N ILE A 675 18.12 -11.12 6.84
CA ILE A 675 16.92 -11.88 7.23
C ILE A 675 17.18 -13.39 7.17
N CYS A 676 17.73 -13.87 6.05
CA CYS A 676 18.02 -15.30 5.85
C CYS A 676 19.22 -15.51 4.91
N ASP A 677 19.74 -16.75 4.87
CA ASP A 677 20.92 -17.09 4.06
C ASP A 677 20.60 -17.24 2.56
N ARG A 678 19.34 -17.55 2.22
CA ARG A 678 18.91 -17.64 0.83
C ARG A 678 18.66 -16.23 0.26
N TYR A 679 18.87 -16.09 -1.04
CA TYR A 679 18.45 -14.86 -1.73
C TYR A 679 16.93 -14.75 -1.76
N ILE A 680 16.39 -13.63 -1.32
CA ILE A 680 14.98 -13.26 -1.37
C ILE A 680 14.84 -11.94 -2.13
N LYS A 681 13.80 -11.82 -2.93
CA LYS A 681 13.50 -10.58 -3.67
C LYS A 681 12.81 -9.55 -2.79
N HIS A 682 12.00 -10.02 -1.85
CA HIS A 682 11.26 -9.17 -0.92
C HIS A 682 11.25 -9.81 0.49
N PRO A 683 11.35 -9.02 1.56
CA PRO A 683 11.37 -9.54 2.94
C PRO A 683 10.15 -10.39 3.31
N LEU A 684 8.96 -10.12 2.75
CA LEU A 684 7.74 -10.91 2.96
C LEU A 684 7.84 -12.37 2.50
N GLU A 685 8.88 -12.74 1.74
CA GLU A 685 9.15 -14.14 1.40
C GLU A 685 9.72 -14.96 2.59
N ALA A 686 10.15 -14.26 3.63
CA ALA A 686 10.83 -14.88 4.78
C ALA A 686 10.24 -14.50 6.14
N VAL A 687 9.66 -13.30 6.28
CA VAL A 687 9.11 -12.79 7.54
C VAL A 687 7.79 -12.07 7.31
N SER A 688 6.95 -12.07 8.33
CA SER A 688 5.64 -11.43 8.35
C SER A 688 5.49 -10.52 9.57
N VAL A 689 4.64 -9.49 9.48
CA VAL A 689 4.32 -8.65 10.64
C VAL A 689 3.66 -9.50 11.73
N GLY A 690 4.12 -9.36 12.97
CA GLY A 690 3.69 -10.17 14.09
C GLY A 690 4.53 -11.42 14.36
N ASP A 691 5.43 -11.80 13.44
CA ASP A 691 6.34 -12.92 13.67
C ASP A 691 7.26 -12.65 14.86
N ILE A 692 7.43 -13.68 15.69
CA ILE A 692 8.43 -13.67 16.76
C ILE A 692 9.70 -14.28 16.23
N VAL A 693 10.75 -13.46 16.19
CA VAL A 693 12.04 -13.83 15.60
C VAL A 693 13.16 -13.68 16.62
N ASP A 694 14.15 -14.55 16.53
CA ASP A 694 15.39 -14.38 17.27
C ASP A 694 16.29 -13.45 16.41
N VAL A 695 16.81 -12.39 17.01
CA VAL A 695 17.67 -11.42 16.36
C VAL A 695 18.92 -11.16 17.18
N GLN A 696 20.03 -10.90 16.50
CA GLN A 696 21.28 -10.51 17.11
C GLN A 696 21.57 -9.04 16.82
N VAL A 697 21.97 -8.29 17.84
CA VAL A 697 22.36 -6.88 17.72
C VAL A 697 23.69 -6.80 16.95
N MET A 698 23.70 -6.09 15.82
CA MET A 698 24.91 -5.83 15.04
C MET A 698 25.60 -4.54 15.49
N SER A 699 24.82 -3.46 15.58
CA SER A 699 25.32 -2.16 16.00
C SER A 699 24.20 -1.31 16.61
N VAL A 700 24.61 -0.39 17.51
CA VAL A 700 23.71 0.57 18.15
C VAL A 700 24.30 1.97 18.00
N ASP A 701 23.61 2.87 17.34
CA ASP A 701 23.96 4.29 17.24
C ASP A 701 23.05 5.10 18.15
N LEU A 702 23.53 5.40 19.34
CA LEU A 702 22.79 6.17 20.35
C LEU A 702 22.51 7.62 19.92
N LYS A 703 23.33 8.20 19.03
CA LYS A 703 23.16 9.60 18.58
C LYS A 703 22.04 9.70 17.53
N LYS A 704 21.99 8.73 16.61
CA LYS A 704 21.00 8.66 15.54
C LYS A 704 19.78 7.84 15.94
N GLN A 705 19.76 7.27 17.14
CA GLN A 705 18.74 6.34 17.63
C GLN A 705 18.45 5.19 16.64
N ARG A 706 19.50 4.55 16.14
CA ARG A 706 19.40 3.45 15.18
C ARG A 706 19.98 2.17 15.75
N ILE A 707 19.25 1.07 15.56
CA ILE A 707 19.67 -0.28 15.94
C ILE A 707 19.68 -1.12 14.67
N GLN A 708 20.82 -1.75 14.37
CA GLN A 708 20.93 -2.71 13.29
C GLN A 708 20.94 -4.12 13.86
N LEU A 709 20.11 -4.96 13.30
CA LEU A 709 19.89 -6.34 13.71
C LEU A 709 20.16 -7.31 12.58
N THR A 710 20.49 -8.56 12.93
CA THR A 710 20.54 -9.68 11.99
C THR A 710 19.76 -10.87 12.55
N MET A 711 19.10 -11.64 11.69
CA MET A 711 18.48 -12.94 12.00
C MET A 711 19.47 -14.10 11.75
N LYS A 712 20.66 -13.83 11.19
CA LYS A 712 21.72 -14.80 10.94
C LYS A 712 22.58 -15.01 12.19
N ILE A 713 22.00 -15.63 13.20
CA ILE A 713 22.64 -15.82 14.51
C ILE A 713 23.83 -16.76 14.38
N GLY A 714 24.99 -16.36 14.90
CA GLY A 714 26.20 -17.20 14.98
C GLY A 714 27.14 -17.12 13.78
N GLN A 715 26.86 -16.31 12.78
CA GLN A 715 27.87 -15.95 11.76
C GLN A 715 28.66 -14.75 12.26
N GLY A 716 29.87 -14.99 12.69
CA GLY A 716 30.74 -14.14 13.51
C GLY A 716 30.85 -12.67 13.12
N THR A 717 31.03 -11.87 14.14
CA THR A 717 31.22 -10.40 14.17
C THR A 717 32.52 -9.90 13.51
N ASP A 718 33.14 -10.64 12.58
CA ASP A 718 34.44 -10.30 11.97
C ASP A 718 34.36 -9.36 10.74
N LYS A 719 33.21 -8.75 10.46
CA LYS A 719 33.06 -7.80 9.33
C LYS A 719 32.72 -6.35 9.71
N ALA A 720 32.93 -5.97 10.95
CA ALA A 720 32.81 -4.55 11.35
C ALA A 720 34.14 -3.82 11.16
N GLY A 721 34.47 -3.49 9.93
CA GLY A 721 35.66 -2.69 9.65
C GLY A 721 36.13 -2.73 8.20
N LYS A 722 35.30 -2.33 7.26
CA LYS A 722 35.69 -1.80 5.94
C LYS A 722 34.45 -1.63 5.04
N SER A 723 33.86 -0.45 5.08
CA SER A 723 33.08 0.08 3.97
C SER A 723 33.39 1.55 3.80
N GLU A 724 34.57 1.82 3.24
CA GLU A 724 34.82 3.06 2.52
C GLU A 724 34.97 2.71 1.04
N HIS A 725 34.17 3.36 0.25
CA HIS A 725 34.26 3.64 -1.18
C HIS A 725 34.87 2.58 -2.12
N SER A 726 34.05 2.03 -3.01
CA SER A 726 34.52 1.56 -4.31
C SER A 726 33.68 2.17 -5.42
N GLY A 727 34.17 3.26 -5.97
CA GLY A 727 33.89 3.72 -7.32
C GLY A 727 34.73 2.90 -8.31
N SER A 728 34.08 2.52 -9.38
CA SER A 728 34.58 1.73 -10.51
C SER A 728 35.77 2.35 -11.24
N GLY A 729 36.63 1.50 -11.77
CA GLY A 729 37.60 1.88 -12.80
C GLY A 729 38.56 0.75 -13.13
N LYS A 730 38.37 0.16 -14.27
CA LYS A 730 39.23 -0.84 -14.91
C LYS A 730 40.52 -0.25 -15.46
N ASP A 731 41.48 -1.11 -15.52
CA ASP A 731 42.53 -1.41 -16.52
C ASP A 731 43.96 -1.01 -16.24
N SER A 732 44.69 -2.04 -16.00
CA SER A 732 45.94 -2.53 -16.65
C SER A 732 47.26 -1.73 -16.57
N VAL A 733 48.24 -2.52 -16.21
CA VAL A 733 49.65 -2.63 -16.71
C VAL A 733 50.73 -1.76 -16.09
N ALA A 734 51.49 -2.50 -15.31
CA ALA A 734 52.99 -2.59 -15.26
C ALA A 734 53.89 -1.34 -15.10
N ASN A 735 54.73 -1.53 -14.17
CA ASN A 735 56.18 -1.29 -14.13
C ASN A 735 56.73 -0.11 -13.30
N LYS A 736 57.43 -0.57 -12.29
CA LYS A 736 58.82 -0.24 -11.85
C LYS A 736 59.24 1.21 -11.54
N ALA A 737 59.73 1.24 -10.35
CA ALA A 737 61.02 1.85 -9.97
C ALA A 737 61.01 3.31 -9.48
N ASP A 738 61.29 3.42 -8.26
CA ASP A 738 62.51 3.92 -7.63
C ASP A 738 62.59 5.41 -7.23
N ARG A 739 62.92 5.54 -5.98
CA ARG A 739 63.78 6.56 -5.34
C ARG A 739 63.27 7.99 -5.07
N SER A 740 63.21 8.12 -3.79
CA SER A 740 64.05 9.07 -3.03
C SER A 740 63.59 10.52 -2.82
N ASN A 741 63.36 10.76 -1.61
CA ASN A 741 64.14 11.71 -0.76
C ASN A 741 63.70 13.18 -0.66
N ARG A 742 63.55 13.53 0.59
CA ARG A 742 63.93 14.81 1.25
C ARG A 742 62.99 16.02 1.16
N ASN A 743 62.43 16.29 2.25
CA ASN A 743 62.90 17.19 3.31
C ASN A 743 62.36 18.62 3.31
N ASN A 744 61.99 18.99 4.50
CA ASN A 744 62.04 20.33 5.11
C ASN A 744 60.94 21.32 4.69
N GLY A 745 60.25 21.87 5.58
CA GLY A 745 60.60 22.57 6.80
C GLY A 745 59.76 23.79 6.92
N GLY A 746 59.27 24.02 8.05
CA GLY A 746 59.40 25.30 8.66
C GLY A 746 58.13 26.13 8.82
N ARG A 747 57.55 26.05 9.98
CA ARG A 747 57.44 27.14 10.99
C ARG A 747 56.53 28.34 10.74
N ASN A 748 55.60 28.43 11.70
CA ASN A 748 55.35 29.64 12.54
C ASN A 748 54.59 30.78 11.83
N SER A 749 53.72 31.49 12.44
CA SER A 749 53.33 31.73 13.81
C SER A 749 52.25 32.78 13.83
N ARG A 750 51.37 32.64 14.81
CA ARG A 750 50.91 33.72 15.71
C ARG A 750 50.15 34.96 15.22
N ASN A 751 49.11 35.12 15.94
CA ASN A 751 48.63 36.31 16.69
C ASN A 751 47.56 37.12 16.00
N ASP A 752 46.53 37.28 16.61
CA ASP A 752 46.01 37.90 17.86
C ASP A 752 45.07 39.08 17.58
N ARG A 753 44.04 39.08 18.35
CA ARG A 753 43.37 40.20 19.03
C ARG A 753 42.31 41.07 18.36
N ASN A 754 41.21 40.96 19.07
CA ASN A 754 40.44 42.03 19.72
C ASN A 754 39.51 42.94 18.86
N SER A 755 38.30 42.88 19.22
CA SER A 755 37.50 43.70 20.18
C SER A 755 36.66 44.77 19.47
N THR A 756 35.52 44.87 19.81
CA THR A 756 34.70 45.69 20.72
C THR A 756 33.47 46.28 20.05
N ASP A 757 32.41 46.08 20.76
CA ASP A 757 31.31 46.99 21.14
C ASP A 757 30.66 47.96 20.12
N SER A 758 29.36 47.92 20.01
CA SER A 758 28.43 48.80 20.76
C SER A 758 27.01 48.82 20.17
N LYS A 759 26.10 48.58 21.03
CA LYS A 759 24.79 49.20 21.28
C LYS A 759 24.17 50.13 20.21
N ASN A 760 22.92 49.88 19.84
CA ASN A 760 21.77 50.63 20.37
C ASN A 760 20.41 50.22 19.78
N ASN A 761 19.48 50.03 20.69
CA ASN A 761 18.07 50.34 20.79
C ASN A 761 17.34 50.94 19.54
N ASN A 762 16.22 50.35 19.13
CA ASN A 762 14.92 50.94 19.44
C ASN A 762 13.71 50.08 19.06
N ASN A 763 12.83 50.05 19.99
CA ASN A 763 11.44 49.62 20.07
C ASN A 763 10.54 50.03 18.90
N ARG A 764 9.63 49.14 18.46
CA ARG A 764 8.17 49.27 18.54
C ARG A 764 7.36 48.25 17.76
N ASN A 765 6.37 47.70 18.48
CA ASN A 765 5.10 47.09 17.99
C ASN A 765 5.12 45.71 17.30
N LYS A 766 4.86 44.71 18.10
CA LYS A 766 4.43 43.35 17.63
C LYS A 766 2.95 43.15 17.94
N LYS A 767 2.21 42.76 16.88
CA LYS A 767 0.97 41.98 17.00
C LYS A 767 1.33 40.49 17.00
N PRO A 768 0.57 39.62 17.69
CA PRO A 768 0.96 38.23 17.90
C PRO A 768 0.69 37.37 16.64
N HIS A 769 1.71 36.68 16.19
CA HIS A 769 1.58 35.59 15.22
C HIS A 769 1.22 34.29 15.96
N TYR A 770 0.14 33.66 15.50
CA TYR A 770 -0.22 32.28 15.82
C TYR A 770 0.87 31.35 15.31
N ILE A 771 1.48 30.63 16.20
CA ILE A 771 2.37 29.51 15.86
C ILE A 771 1.49 28.29 15.62
N LYS A 772 1.41 27.87 14.36
CA LYS A 772 0.91 26.53 14.00
C LYS A 772 1.87 25.50 14.58
N GLY A 773 1.38 24.67 15.49
CA GLY A 773 2.10 23.55 16.04
C GLY A 773 2.49 22.56 14.91
N LYS A 774 3.76 22.21 14.83
CA LYS A 774 4.25 21.11 14.02
C LYS A 774 3.62 19.82 14.56
N LYS A 775 2.84 19.15 13.74
CA LYS A 775 2.52 17.73 13.94
C LYS A 775 3.82 16.95 13.70
N ASN A 776 4.40 16.44 14.76
CA ASN A 776 5.44 15.42 14.64
C ASN A 776 4.76 14.14 14.17
N ASN A 777 4.93 13.81 12.89
CA ASN A 777 4.65 12.49 12.39
C ASN A 777 5.84 11.60 12.74
N PHE A 778 5.59 10.55 13.50
CA PHE A 778 6.57 9.55 13.98
C PHE A 778 7.34 8.86 12.83
N PHE A 779 6.86 8.99 11.58
CA PHE A 779 7.48 8.43 10.38
C PHE A 779 8.45 9.35 9.65
N ASP A 780 8.54 10.64 10.02
CA ASP A 780 9.40 11.60 9.33
C ASP A 780 10.90 11.52 9.73
N ASN A 781 11.25 10.66 10.68
CA ASN A 781 12.63 10.49 11.17
C ASN A 781 13.30 9.16 10.76
N ILE A 782 12.71 8.39 9.81
CA ILE A 782 13.27 7.12 9.40
C ILE A 782 13.60 7.18 7.90
N ILE A 783 14.69 7.79 7.57
CA ILE A 783 15.52 7.51 6.39
C ILE A 783 16.99 7.41 6.86
#